data_7cbde3299178e4efa57cfa966ac7a640
#
_entry.id   7cbde3299178e4efa57cfa966ac7a640
#
_cell.length_a   1.000
_cell.length_b   1.000
_cell.length_c   1.000
_cell.angle_alpha   90.00
_cell.angle_beta   90.00
_cell.angle_gamma   90.00
#
_symmetry.space_group_name_H-M   'P 1'
#
loop_
_entity.id
_entity.type
_entity.pdbx_description
1 polymer ?
#
loop_
_entity_poly.entity_id
_entity_poly.type
_entity_poly.pdbx_seq_one_letter_code
_entity_poly.pdbx_strand_id
1 'polypeptide(L)'
;MPAVTIFAVALLMLAVLFLWNERRKRKNLPPGPPTKWPIVGNAFELGPVAHVTLTEMSKRYGPVFRLKLGLDTAVVLNNYENIKKMFCLEEASARPRGTIADYIITSYGLVLCDGNLWKEHRRFAMSALRQLGMGKSWLQEQILDETDVLIRAFADTKGQPVDPAHLVTNAISNIICAAAVGKRYSYDDEYFQALLQNERLYTQQFNQISPLDLFPILRFVPPFSKVFQRRLEVTDIRLTHIDKAIEESKMAGQRDPERMDYVNLYLRERERQLQNGVRDTTFDDKQLRYSVMDLFGAGTETTSSTILLGLICMVENPDVLRRLQEELDTVVRRDEPVRLEHRPRLAYMDATISEILRLHAITPLGLFHRTTESVKFDGYDIPSDTLLVSNLYAANQDPALWINPEKFDPLRHIDENGKFNKSPYVASFSIGKRACPGEALAQWELFLVFGNILHKFDLIVPDGETVSSENVTINNTIMPNPVKLIFKPRPRENRTAVSRSRINSTYFICCCASRLTKMIAWFLGILIILLLVAIMFNSLRIWKDQRLPPSPFTAWPIIGNVLHLGQLPHLKLMEMSQRYGPILRLKLGSDVAVVFSDYELLKKAFSQDETSGRPRNTITDVMIGNNTGLIFSDGNLWKEHRRFALSTLRDLGMGKSWLQEQILDEADRLVRALAATQGQPTDPLHLVTNTISNIICAAAVGKRYNYDDEYFRALLRNERSFVQMFNQISMLDLFPVLRFVPPFRTLYKKRLEVTQIRYAHIAAVIDEAKKSPLDNGDKMDYVNMFLSEQRRQRESGVANSTFDDEQLLHSIADLFGAGTETTSNTILFGLLFMVENPAVFRRVQDELDTVASKNEPILLEHKGHLPYTEATILEIQRLNPIVPLGVLHRSMEPTNINGYRIPANTLLMSNIYAIHHDPKLWNDPEAFDPSRFLDNSGRFNRSPHVIQFSVGKRACLGESLALMELFLVFANILHKFDIAVPEGSHVSWKNVTVNITAMPNPFRLIFERRT
;
A
#
# COMPACT_ATOMS: atom_id res chain seq x y z
N MET A 1 -25.03 -37.82 -14.82
CA MET A 1 -26.21 -37.01 -14.49
C MET A 1 -26.69 -37.15 -13.04
N PRO A 2 -26.79 -38.32 -12.38
CA PRO A 2 -27.34 -38.36 -11.00
C PRO A 2 -26.52 -37.60 -9.94
N ALA A 3 -25.17 -37.66 -9.99
CA ALA A 3 -24.33 -37.03 -8.98
C ALA A 3 -24.40 -35.50 -8.95
N VAL A 4 -24.54 -34.85 -10.09
CA VAL A 4 -24.66 -33.40 -10.20
C VAL A 4 -26.02 -32.91 -9.70
N THR A 5 -27.07 -33.69 -10.01
CA THR A 5 -28.41 -33.39 -9.53
C THR A 5 -28.53 -33.59 -8.02
N ILE A 6 -27.90 -34.65 -7.49
CA ILE A 6 -27.85 -34.90 -6.04
C ILE A 6 -27.06 -33.79 -5.33
N PHE A 7 -25.93 -33.34 -5.89
CA PHE A 7 -25.15 -32.25 -5.33
C PHE A 7 -25.87 -30.91 -5.38
N ALA A 8 -26.55 -30.59 -6.48
CA ALA A 8 -27.38 -29.39 -6.61
C ALA A 8 -28.57 -29.42 -5.64
N VAL A 9 -29.24 -30.58 -5.48
CA VAL A 9 -30.33 -30.76 -4.50
C VAL A 9 -29.79 -30.67 -3.07
N ALA A 10 -28.60 -31.22 -2.77
CA ALA A 10 -27.97 -31.12 -1.47
C ALA A 10 -27.56 -29.66 -1.14
N LEU A 11 -27.05 -28.93 -2.12
CA LEU A 11 -26.75 -27.48 -1.96
C LEU A 11 -28.04 -26.67 -1.76
N LEU A 12 -29.11 -27.00 -2.49
CA LEU A 12 -30.41 -26.35 -2.31
C LEU A 12 -31.00 -26.66 -0.94
N MET A 13 -30.92 -27.90 -0.49
CA MET A 13 -31.34 -28.28 0.86
C MET A 13 -30.49 -27.61 1.94
N LEU A 14 -29.19 -27.55 1.77
CA LEU A 14 -28.31 -26.81 2.68
C LEU A 14 -28.64 -25.33 2.69
N ALA A 15 -28.90 -24.71 1.54
CA ALA A 15 -29.34 -23.32 1.45
C ALA A 15 -30.71 -23.10 2.11
N VAL A 16 -31.67 -24.02 1.91
CA VAL A 16 -33.00 -23.96 2.55
C VAL A 16 -32.91 -24.23 4.05
N LEU A 17 -32.09 -25.18 4.49
CA LEU A 17 -31.83 -25.46 5.92
C LEU A 17 -31.10 -24.27 6.58
N PHE A 18 -30.15 -23.66 5.88
CA PHE A 18 -29.46 -22.44 6.32
C PHE A 18 -30.45 -21.28 6.48
N LEU A 19 -31.28 -21.02 5.46
CA LEU A 19 -32.32 -19.99 5.51
C LEU A 19 -33.40 -20.27 6.57
N TRP A 20 -33.76 -21.54 6.78
CA TRP A 20 -34.71 -21.96 7.80
C TRP A 20 -34.14 -21.80 9.21
N ASN A 21 -32.87 -22.22 9.42
CA ASN A 21 -32.14 -22.06 10.67
C ASN A 21 -31.92 -20.55 11.00
N GLU A 22 -31.59 -19.76 9.98
CA GLU A 22 -31.53 -18.30 10.10
C GLU A 22 -32.89 -17.67 10.49
N ARG A 23 -33.98 -18.13 9.89
CA ARG A 23 -35.33 -17.68 10.27
C ARG A 23 -35.70 -18.09 11.68
N ARG A 24 -35.28 -19.27 12.12
CA ARG A 24 -35.57 -19.77 13.49
C ARG A 24 -34.78 -19.02 14.56
N LYS A 25 -33.55 -18.61 14.26
CA LYS A 25 -32.70 -17.77 15.13
C LYS A 25 -33.19 -16.30 15.22
N ARG A 26 -34.06 -15.85 14.31
CA ARG A 26 -34.52 -14.44 14.23
C ARG A 26 -35.71 -14.09 15.11
N LYS A 27 -36.23 -15.01 15.91
CA LYS A 27 -37.30 -14.69 16.84
C LYS A 27 -36.74 -13.77 17.92
N ASN A 28 -37.34 -12.56 18.03
CA ASN A 28 -37.05 -11.56 19.07
C ASN A 28 -35.70 -10.78 18.96
N LEU A 29 -35.05 -10.76 17.76
CA LEU A 29 -33.91 -9.87 17.55
C LEU A 29 -34.33 -8.43 17.23
N PRO A 30 -33.47 -7.40 17.47
CA PRO A 30 -33.77 -6.02 17.09
C PRO A 30 -34.17 -5.87 15.61
N PRO A 31 -35.03 -4.89 15.26
CA PRO A 31 -35.38 -4.61 13.86
C PRO A 31 -34.12 -4.29 13.03
N GLY A 32 -34.23 -4.36 11.73
CA GLY A 32 -33.08 -3.99 10.87
C GLY A 32 -33.38 -4.14 9.38
N PRO A 33 -32.55 -3.62 8.52
CA PRO A 33 -32.73 -3.70 7.09
C PRO A 33 -32.75 -5.16 6.59
N PRO A 34 -33.48 -5.44 5.52
CA PRO A 34 -33.44 -6.76 4.88
C PRO A 34 -32.04 -7.03 4.37
N THR A 35 -31.58 -8.26 4.58
CA THR A 35 -30.28 -8.70 4.05
C THR A 35 -30.35 -8.77 2.53
N LYS A 36 -29.69 -7.86 1.83
CA LYS A 36 -29.71 -7.80 0.35
C LYS A 36 -28.79 -8.85 -0.30
N TRP A 37 -27.67 -9.13 0.34
CA TRP A 37 -26.67 -10.05 -0.18
C TRP A 37 -26.49 -11.27 0.72
N PRO A 38 -26.63 -12.50 0.22
CA PRO A 38 -26.62 -13.70 1.07
C PRO A 38 -25.33 -13.89 1.88
N ILE A 39 -24.18 -13.50 1.34
CA ILE A 39 -22.85 -13.69 1.95
C ILE A 39 -22.36 -12.40 2.60
N VAL A 40 -22.44 -11.28 1.87
CA VAL A 40 -21.88 -9.99 2.31
C VAL A 40 -22.79 -9.25 3.30
N GLY A 41 -24.08 -9.60 3.31
CA GLY A 41 -25.05 -8.96 4.20
C GLY A 41 -25.35 -7.52 3.77
N ASN A 42 -25.28 -6.60 4.76
CA ASN A 42 -25.51 -5.18 4.58
C ASN A 42 -24.21 -4.36 4.50
N ALA A 43 -23.02 -5.01 4.43
CA ALA A 43 -21.75 -4.29 4.51
C ALA A 43 -21.55 -3.25 3.40
N PHE A 44 -22.01 -3.50 2.18
CA PHE A 44 -21.93 -2.54 1.07
C PHE A 44 -22.85 -1.32 1.23
N GLU A 45 -23.85 -1.40 2.11
CA GLU A 45 -24.77 -0.29 2.38
C GLU A 45 -24.14 0.78 3.27
N LEU A 46 -23.09 0.45 3.99
CA LEU A 46 -22.47 1.34 4.98
C LEU A 46 -21.61 2.44 4.32
N GLY A 47 -21.06 2.17 3.13
CA GLY A 47 -20.24 3.12 2.41
C GLY A 47 -18.94 3.53 3.15
N PRO A 48 -18.27 4.61 2.71
CA PRO A 48 -17.02 5.08 3.31
C PRO A 48 -17.22 5.82 4.65
N VAL A 49 -18.41 6.32 4.94
CA VAL A 49 -18.77 7.07 6.16
C VAL A 49 -19.81 6.29 6.98
N ALA A 50 -19.42 5.11 7.44
CA ALA A 50 -20.32 4.15 8.06
C ALA A 50 -21.13 4.74 9.25
N HIS A 51 -20.54 5.58 10.10
CA HIS A 51 -21.20 6.18 11.25
C HIS A 51 -22.37 7.10 10.85
N VAL A 52 -22.23 7.86 9.76
CA VAL A 52 -23.33 8.69 9.22
C VAL A 52 -24.44 7.81 8.67
N THR A 53 -24.08 6.79 7.85
CA THR A 53 -25.07 5.85 7.31
C THR A 53 -25.83 5.11 8.42
N LEU A 54 -25.15 4.68 9.48
CA LEU A 54 -25.78 4.04 10.64
C LEU A 54 -26.72 5.01 11.40
N THR A 55 -26.36 6.29 11.47
CA THR A 55 -27.24 7.34 12.05
C THR A 55 -28.51 7.50 11.22
N GLU A 56 -28.39 7.53 9.90
CA GLU A 56 -29.58 7.58 9.01
C GLU A 56 -30.44 6.31 9.09
N MET A 57 -29.81 5.14 9.23
CA MET A 57 -30.53 3.87 9.44
C MET A 57 -31.30 3.87 10.75
N SER A 58 -30.76 4.49 11.81
CA SER A 58 -31.44 4.54 13.11
C SER A 58 -32.77 5.33 13.07
N LYS A 59 -32.87 6.34 12.22
CA LYS A 59 -34.13 7.07 11.99
C LYS A 59 -35.27 6.16 11.49
N ARG A 60 -34.91 5.09 10.77
CA ARG A 60 -35.86 4.16 10.15
C ARG A 60 -36.11 2.92 10.99
N TYR A 61 -35.08 2.38 11.65
CA TYR A 61 -35.16 1.08 12.35
C TYR A 61 -35.17 1.23 13.89
N GLY A 62 -35.03 2.45 14.40
CA GLY A 62 -34.93 2.73 15.82
C GLY A 62 -33.48 2.80 16.32
N PRO A 63 -33.25 3.27 17.55
CA PRO A 63 -31.92 3.49 18.11
C PRO A 63 -31.14 2.20 18.39
N VAL A 64 -31.81 1.05 18.42
CA VAL A 64 -31.21 -0.29 18.50
C VAL A 64 -31.67 -1.10 17.31
N PHE A 65 -30.76 -1.45 16.42
CA PHE A 65 -31.12 -2.25 15.27
C PHE A 65 -30.00 -3.24 14.89
N ARG A 66 -30.34 -4.26 14.09
CA ARG A 66 -29.37 -5.27 13.64
C ARG A 66 -28.97 -5.09 12.21
N LEU A 67 -27.74 -5.52 11.90
CA LEU A 67 -27.19 -5.66 10.56
C LEU A 67 -26.62 -7.06 10.37
N LYS A 68 -26.53 -7.51 9.11
CA LYS A 68 -25.73 -8.65 8.72
C LYS A 68 -24.43 -8.13 8.08
N LEU A 69 -23.30 -8.35 8.72
CA LEU A 69 -21.97 -7.92 8.24
C LEU A 69 -21.14 -9.16 7.97
N GLY A 70 -21.06 -9.56 6.68
CA GLY A 70 -20.43 -10.83 6.33
C GLY A 70 -21.16 -12.01 6.99
N LEU A 71 -20.42 -12.82 7.72
CA LEU A 71 -20.97 -13.96 8.46
C LEU A 71 -21.55 -13.57 9.82
N ASP A 72 -21.21 -12.38 10.33
CA ASP A 72 -21.64 -11.92 11.67
C ASP A 72 -23.00 -11.23 11.66
N THR A 73 -23.72 -11.39 12.76
CA THR A 73 -24.84 -10.51 13.09
C THR A 73 -24.32 -9.41 14.01
N ALA A 74 -24.51 -8.16 13.60
CA ALA A 74 -24.16 -6.99 14.39
C ALA A 74 -25.41 -6.32 14.95
N VAL A 75 -25.35 -5.88 16.20
CA VAL A 75 -26.34 -4.99 16.82
C VAL A 75 -25.71 -3.61 16.98
N VAL A 76 -26.38 -2.61 16.41
CA VAL A 76 -25.93 -1.22 16.40
C VAL A 76 -26.71 -0.44 17.43
N LEU A 77 -25.98 0.32 18.26
CA LEU A 77 -26.52 1.17 19.34
C LEU A 77 -26.23 2.63 18.96
N ASN A 78 -27.26 3.43 18.75
CA ASN A 78 -27.17 4.78 18.18
C ASN A 78 -27.51 5.92 19.15
N ASN A 79 -27.80 5.65 20.42
CA ASN A 79 -28.01 6.69 21.42
C ASN A 79 -27.24 6.39 22.70
N TYR A 80 -26.98 7.41 23.48
CA TYR A 80 -26.20 7.35 24.70
C TYR A 80 -26.72 6.30 25.71
N GLU A 81 -28.03 6.30 25.98
CA GLU A 81 -28.64 5.43 27.00
C GLU A 81 -28.51 3.94 26.67
N ASN A 82 -28.68 3.57 25.38
CA ASN A 82 -28.56 2.19 24.96
C ASN A 82 -27.10 1.72 24.96
N ILE A 83 -26.14 2.59 24.52
CA ILE A 83 -24.71 2.30 24.62
C ILE A 83 -24.34 2.08 26.09
N LYS A 84 -24.74 2.98 26.98
CA LYS A 84 -24.45 2.90 28.42
C LYS A 84 -25.02 1.63 29.05
N LYS A 85 -26.31 1.35 28.82
CA LYS A 85 -26.96 0.13 29.34
C LYS A 85 -26.27 -1.14 28.88
N MET A 86 -25.92 -1.23 27.58
CA MET A 86 -25.28 -2.42 26.99
C MET A 86 -23.82 -2.56 27.45
N PHE A 87 -23.02 -1.51 27.39
CA PHE A 87 -21.58 -1.59 27.63
C PHE A 87 -21.20 -1.62 29.14
N CYS A 88 -22.17 -1.42 30.03
CA CYS A 88 -22.01 -1.69 31.46
C CYS A 88 -22.18 -3.17 31.82
N LEU A 89 -22.75 -4.00 30.91
CA LEU A 89 -22.90 -5.44 31.12
C LEU A 89 -21.54 -6.15 30.99
N GLU A 90 -21.32 -7.20 31.77
CA GLU A 90 -20.12 -8.05 31.69
C GLU A 90 -20.11 -8.81 30.38
N GLU A 91 -21.29 -9.33 30.02
CA GLU A 91 -21.52 -10.15 28.82
C GLU A 91 -21.26 -9.39 27.50
N ALA A 92 -21.24 -8.06 27.56
CA ALA A 92 -20.97 -7.19 26.39
C ALA A 92 -19.52 -6.69 26.34
N SER A 93 -18.60 -7.23 27.16
CA SER A 93 -17.25 -6.70 27.31
C SER A 93 -16.19 -7.40 26.46
N ALA A 94 -16.51 -8.46 25.72
CA ALA A 94 -15.55 -9.17 24.87
C ALA A 94 -15.21 -8.38 23.58
N ARG A 95 -14.07 -8.70 23.00
CA ARG A 95 -13.61 -8.19 21.69
C ARG A 95 -13.93 -9.19 20.56
N PRO A 96 -14.13 -8.71 19.33
CA PRO A 96 -14.29 -9.59 18.17
C PRO A 96 -13.11 -10.54 18.02
N ARG A 97 -13.40 -11.83 17.78
CA ARG A 97 -12.42 -12.88 17.54
C ARG A 97 -12.48 -13.37 16.11
N GLY A 98 -11.35 -13.94 15.62
CA GLY A 98 -11.26 -14.41 14.26
C GLY A 98 -11.19 -13.30 13.21
N THR A 99 -11.03 -12.04 13.61
CA THR A 99 -10.78 -10.91 12.71
C THR A 99 -9.32 -10.89 12.26
N ILE A 100 -9.01 -10.14 11.22
CA ILE A 100 -7.61 -9.95 10.77
C ILE A 100 -6.76 -9.30 11.86
N ALA A 101 -7.29 -8.38 12.63
CA ALA A 101 -6.60 -7.79 13.77
C ALA A 101 -6.23 -8.86 14.82
N ASP A 102 -7.13 -9.77 15.14
CA ASP A 102 -6.88 -10.88 16.05
C ASP A 102 -5.81 -11.86 15.53
N TYR A 103 -5.75 -12.11 14.21
CA TYR A 103 -4.67 -12.91 13.59
C TYR A 103 -3.31 -12.23 13.62
N ILE A 104 -3.25 -10.91 13.56
CA ILE A 104 -2.00 -10.14 13.54
C ILE A 104 -1.49 -9.91 14.97
N ILE A 105 -2.36 -9.48 15.89
CA ILE A 105 -2.02 -9.01 17.24
C ILE A 105 -2.19 -10.12 18.30
N THR A 106 -2.82 -11.23 17.96
CA THR A 106 -2.92 -12.45 18.78
C THR A 106 -3.48 -12.25 20.20
N SER A 107 -4.51 -11.43 20.39
CA SER A 107 -5.27 -11.28 21.64
C SER A 107 -4.49 -10.83 22.89
N TYR A 108 -3.34 -10.19 22.70
CA TYR A 108 -2.52 -9.58 23.76
C TYR A 108 -2.76 -8.08 23.85
N GLY A 109 -2.08 -7.41 24.79
CA GLY A 109 -2.16 -5.98 25.02
C GLY A 109 -3.34 -5.56 25.89
N LEU A 110 -3.74 -4.31 25.81
CA LEU A 110 -4.84 -3.69 26.59
C LEU A 110 -6.13 -3.57 25.77
N VAL A 111 -6.01 -3.47 24.46
CA VAL A 111 -7.11 -3.19 23.52
C VAL A 111 -7.86 -4.45 23.12
N LEU A 112 -7.14 -5.50 22.68
CA LEU A 112 -7.73 -6.72 22.12
C LEU A 112 -7.82 -7.90 23.07
N CYS A 113 -7.17 -7.89 24.24
CA CYS A 113 -7.29 -8.98 25.20
C CYS A 113 -8.66 -8.99 25.88
N ASP A 114 -9.09 -10.17 26.38
CA ASP A 114 -10.39 -10.44 26.97
C ASP A 114 -10.30 -11.20 28.30
N GLY A 115 -11.46 -11.33 28.93
CA GLY A 115 -11.65 -12.14 30.13
C GLY A 115 -10.79 -11.68 31.31
N ASN A 116 -10.21 -12.64 32.05
CA ASN A 116 -9.41 -12.35 33.25
C ASN A 116 -8.10 -11.63 32.92
N LEU A 117 -7.45 -11.98 31.78
CA LEU A 117 -6.25 -11.31 31.29
C LEU A 117 -6.49 -9.80 31.13
N TRP A 118 -7.58 -9.43 30.46
CA TRP A 118 -7.95 -8.04 30.29
C TRP A 118 -8.23 -7.34 31.63
N LYS A 119 -8.98 -8.00 32.53
CA LYS A 119 -9.34 -7.40 33.85
C LYS A 119 -8.09 -7.09 34.68
N GLU A 120 -7.14 -8.02 34.68
CA GLU A 120 -5.88 -7.90 35.42
C GLU A 120 -5.02 -6.78 34.85
N HIS A 121 -4.72 -6.83 33.54
CA HIS A 121 -3.84 -5.86 32.88
C HIS A 121 -4.47 -4.47 32.77
N ARG A 122 -5.80 -4.36 32.62
CA ARG A 122 -6.50 -3.07 32.71
C ARG A 122 -6.37 -2.46 34.11
N ARG A 123 -6.55 -3.26 35.16
CA ARG A 123 -6.38 -2.78 36.56
C ARG A 123 -4.97 -2.31 36.79
N PHE A 124 -3.98 -3.08 36.34
CA PHE A 124 -2.58 -2.70 36.42
C PHE A 124 -2.32 -1.41 35.64
N ALA A 125 -2.73 -1.32 34.37
CA ALA A 125 -2.50 -0.14 33.55
C ALA A 125 -3.10 1.13 34.16
N MET A 126 -4.33 1.06 34.66
CA MET A 126 -4.97 2.18 35.39
C MET A 126 -4.21 2.58 36.66
N SER A 127 -3.63 1.59 37.37
CA SER A 127 -2.80 1.86 38.56
C SER A 127 -1.46 2.48 38.16
N ALA A 128 -0.80 1.95 37.13
CA ALA A 128 0.46 2.44 36.62
C ALA A 128 0.33 3.90 36.12
N LEU A 129 -0.69 4.18 35.30
CA LEU A 129 -0.96 5.54 34.82
C LEU A 129 -1.20 6.54 35.95
N ARG A 130 -1.89 6.13 37.05
CA ARG A 130 -2.04 6.97 38.25
C ARG A 130 -0.70 7.19 38.97
N GLN A 131 0.16 6.17 39.08
CA GLN A 131 1.48 6.29 39.71
C GLN A 131 2.40 7.18 38.90
N LEU A 132 2.30 7.11 37.54
CA LEU A 132 3.04 7.97 36.63
C LEU A 132 2.59 9.43 36.64
N GLY A 133 1.67 9.79 37.51
CA GLY A 133 1.38 11.19 37.79
C GLY A 133 0.05 11.71 37.27
N MET A 134 -0.91 10.84 36.88
CA MET A 134 -2.30 11.29 36.74
C MET A 134 -2.79 11.82 38.12
N GLY A 135 -2.70 13.14 38.30
CA GLY A 135 -2.98 13.81 39.57
C GLY A 135 -1.75 14.34 40.33
N LYS A 136 -0.54 14.28 39.78
CA LYS A 136 0.71 14.78 40.38
C LYS A 136 1.46 15.76 39.48
N SER A 137 2.27 16.66 40.04
CA SER A 137 2.99 17.71 39.33
C SER A 137 3.95 17.25 38.22
N TRP A 138 4.55 16.05 38.34
CA TRP A 138 5.56 15.55 37.41
C TRP A 138 5.06 15.44 35.96
N LEU A 139 3.90 14.82 35.73
CA LEU A 139 3.37 14.63 34.36
C LEU A 139 2.97 15.97 33.74
N GLN A 140 2.44 16.90 34.54
CA GLN A 140 2.18 18.25 34.05
C GLN A 140 3.45 18.93 33.55
N GLU A 141 4.56 18.83 34.29
CA GLU A 141 5.83 19.43 33.84
C GLU A 141 6.35 18.77 32.56
N GLN A 142 6.25 17.44 32.43
CA GLN A 142 6.63 16.75 31.19
C GLN A 142 5.79 17.22 29.97
N ILE A 143 4.48 17.42 30.16
CA ILE A 143 3.62 17.97 29.09
C ILE A 143 4.01 19.43 28.79
N LEU A 144 4.29 20.23 29.80
CA LEU A 144 4.69 21.63 29.61
C LEU A 144 6.07 21.78 28.95
N ASP A 145 7.04 20.97 29.34
CA ASP A 145 8.37 20.96 28.72
C ASP A 145 8.26 20.64 27.22
N GLU A 146 7.46 19.63 26.86
CA GLU A 146 7.25 19.27 25.45
C GLU A 146 6.42 20.33 24.70
N THR A 147 5.45 20.95 25.39
CA THR A 147 4.65 22.05 24.84
C THR A 147 5.52 23.28 24.55
N ASP A 148 6.50 23.57 25.40
CA ASP A 148 7.45 24.67 25.19
C ASP A 148 8.34 24.42 23.95
N VAL A 149 8.78 23.18 23.74
CA VAL A 149 9.48 22.79 22.50
C VAL A 149 8.60 22.99 21.27
N LEU A 150 7.32 22.57 21.31
CA LEU A 150 6.36 22.77 20.24
C LEU A 150 6.11 24.25 19.93
N ILE A 151 5.95 25.08 20.97
CA ILE A 151 5.77 26.53 20.83
C ILE A 151 6.99 27.19 20.18
N ARG A 152 8.20 26.79 20.57
CA ARG A 152 9.42 27.25 19.91
C ARG A 152 9.47 26.84 18.45
N ALA A 153 9.13 25.58 18.13
CA ALA A 153 9.07 25.10 16.77
C ALA A 153 8.06 25.88 15.90
N PHE A 154 6.89 26.25 16.44
CA PHE A 154 5.96 27.14 15.74
C PHE A 154 6.49 28.58 15.61
N ALA A 155 7.17 29.12 16.61
CA ALA A 155 7.78 30.45 16.54
C ALA A 155 8.90 30.52 15.48
N ASP A 156 9.67 29.43 15.33
CA ASP A 156 10.76 29.32 14.35
C ASP A 156 10.26 29.28 12.89
N THR A 157 8.97 29.04 12.65
CA THR A 157 8.37 29.23 11.33
C THR A 157 8.32 30.68 10.88
N LYS A 158 8.55 31.65 11.78
CA LYS A 158 8.56 33.09 11.52
C LYS A 158 7.32 33.60 10.78
N GLY A 159 6.18 33.01 11.08
CA GLY A 159 4.90 33.34 10.44
C GLY A 159 4.77 32.85 9.00
N GLN A 160 5.59 31.90 8.55
CA GLN A 160 5.38 31.21 7.28
C GLN A 160 4.27 30.16 7.41
N PRO A 161 3.50 29.90 6.33
CA PRO A 161 2.51 28.82 6.33
C PRO A 161 3.13 27.44 6.59
N VAL A 162 2.64 26.73 7.60
CA VAL A 162 3.11 25.39 7.99
C VAL A 162 1.95 24.43 8.19
N ASP A 163 2.15 23.16 7.85
CA ASP A 163 1.26 22.08 8.28
C ASP A 163 1.57 21.71 9.74
N PRO A 164 0.66 21.98 10.69
CA PRO A 164 0.91 21.71 12.10
C PRO A 164 0.96 20.22 12.46
N ALA A 165 0.49 19.33 11.57
CA ALA A 165 0.29 17.92 11.87
C ALA A 165 1.58 17.24 12.35
N HIS A 166 2.72 17.51 11.69
CA HIS A 166 3.99 16.90 12.05
C HIS A 166 4.47 17.33 13.43
N LEU A 167 4.43 18.63 13.72
CA LEU A 167 4.90 19.18 14.99
C LEU A 167 4.03 18.75 16.18
N VAL A 168 2.70 18.79 16.02
CA VAL A 168 1.74 18.36 17.05
C VAL A 168 1.89 16.85 17.32
N THR A 169 2.01 16.03 16.26
CA THR A 169 2.19 14.57 16.42
C THR A 169 3.51 14.26 17.15
N ASN A 170 4.62 14.94 16.83
CA ASN A 170 5.89 14.78 17.52
C ASN A 170 5.76 15.09 19.03
N ALA A 171 5.11 16.21 19.38
CA ALA A 171 4.92 16.61 20.78
C ALA A 171 4.08 15.57 21.55
N ILE A 172 2.92 15.20 21.05
CA ILE A 172 2.05 14.21 21.72
C ILE A 172 2.74 12.85 21.83
N SER A 173 3.43 12.40 20.79
CA SER A 173 4.15 11.12 20.82
C SER A 173 5.28 11.11 21.85
N ASN A 174 5.98 12.21 22.03
CA ASN A 174 7.04 12.35 23.06
C ASN A 174 6.45 12.29 24.48
N ILE A 175 5.30 12.90 24.73
CA ILE A 175 4.59 12.79 26.02
C ILE A 175 4.27 11.32 26.31
N ILE A 176 3.73 10.60 25.32
CA ILE A 176 3.43 9.16 25.46
C ILE A 176 4.71 8.33 25.66
N CYS A 177 5.80 8.62 24.91
CA CYS A 177 7.10 7.94 25.08
C CYS A 177 7.67 8.17 26.48
N ALA A 178 7.56 9.39 27.01
CA ALA A 178 8.00 9.69 28.39
C ALA A 178 7.22 8.85 29.42
N ALA A 179 5.90 8.70 29.26
CA ALA A 179 5.08 7.89 30.14
C ALA A 179 5.28 6.37 29.96
N ALA A 180 5.41 5.88 28.71
CA ALA A 180 5.49 4.47 28.41
C ALA A 180 6.87 3.86 28.64
N VAL A 181 7.93 4.53 28.15
CA VAL A 181 9.32 4.02 28.12
C VAL A 181 10.32 4.99 28.79
N GLY A 182 9.84 6.08 29.38
CA GLY A 182 10.66 7.04 30.12
C GLY A 182 11.68 7.80 29.27
N LYS A 183 11.44 7.99 27.97
CA LYS A 183 12.38 8.63 27.04
C LYS A 183 11.69 9.69 26.18
N ARG A 184 12.41 10.80 25.98
CA ARG A 184 12.08 11.86 25.05
C ARG A 184 13.04 11.81 23.86
N TYR A 185 12.54 12.02 22.64
CA TYR A 185 13.31 12.05 21.40
C TYR A 185 13.38 13.47 20.83
N SER A 186 14.46 13.78 20.10
CA SER A 186 14.50 14.98 19.26
C SER A 186 13.52 14.84 18.09
N TYR A 187 12.95 15.95 17.62
CA TYR A 187 12.08 15.94 16.43
C TYR A 187 12.81 15.52 15.15
N ASP A 188 14.15 15.68 15.11
CA ASP A 188 15.01 15.28 13.99
C ASP A 188 15.61 13.87 14.16
N ASP A 189 15.27 13.15 15.24
CA ASP A 189 15.76 11.80 15.49
C ASP A 189 15.21 10.83 14.45
N GLU A 190 16.07 10.22 13.64
CA GLU A 190 15.67 9.31 12.54
C GLU A 190 14.86 8.11 13.02
N TYR A 191 15.22 7.55 14.18
CA TYR A 191 14.48 6.43 14.77
C TYR A 191 13.07 6.85 15.17
N PHE A 192 12.93 8.01 15.80
CA PHE A 192 11.64 8.55 16.22
C PHE A 192 10.75 8.86 15.01
N GLN A 193 11.31 9.47 13.97
CA GLN A 193 10.58 9.74 12.73
C GLN A 193 10.13 8.45 12.03
N ALA A 194 10.98 7.42 12.02
CA ALA A 194 10.61 6.11 11.49
C ALA A 194 9.49 5.43 12.30
N LEU A 195 9.53 5.54 13.63
CA LEU A 195 8.47 5.05 14.52
C LEU A 195 7.13 5.73 14.22
N LEU A 196 7.10 7.06 14.10
CA LEU A 196 5.89 7.82 13.79
C LEU A 196 5.34 7.55 12.39
N GLN A 197 6.23 7.44 11.41
CA GLN A 197 5.83 7.08 10.04
C GLN A 197 5.19 5.68 10.00
N ASN A 198 5.74 4.72 10.73
CA ASN A 198 5.17 3.38 10.81
C ASN A 198 3.83 3.37 11.55
N GLU A 199 3.66 4.17 12.61
CA GLU A 199 2.38 4.33 13.30
C GLU A 199 1.30 4.87 12.35
N ARG A 200 1.62 5.91 11.60
CA ARG A 200 0.72 6.49 10.59
C ARG A 200 0.36 5.47 9.50
N LEU A 201 1.34 4.71 8.99
CA LEU A 201 1.10 3.65 8.00
C LEU A 201 0.23 2.53 8.58
N TYR A 202 0.44 2.16 9.84
CA TYR A 202 -0.37 1.17 10.54
C TYR A 202 -1.84 1.60 10.61
N THR A 203 -2.11 2.80 11.09
CA THR A 203 -3.47 3.32 11.24
C THR A 203 -4.20 3.45 9.89
N GLN A 204 -3.50 3.89 8.85
CA GLN A 204 -4.06 3.99 7.49
C GLN A 204 -4.48 2.64 6.90
N GLN A 205 -3.94 1.53 7.38
CA GLN A 205 -4.27 0.19 6.86
C GLN A 205 -5.49 -0.45 7.54
N PHE A 206 -5.93 0.08 8.68
CA PHE A 206 -7.06 -0.45 9.42
C PHE A 206 -8.29 0.46 9.27
N ASN A 207 -9.24 0.05 8.43
CA ASN A 207 -10.55 0.68 8.30
C ASN A 207 -11.53 0.08 9.32
N GLN A 208 -12.54 0.86 9.75
CA GLN A 208 -13.55 0.42 10.71
C GLN A 208 -14.26 -0.87 10.28
N ILE A 209 -14.56 -1.01 8.98
CA ILE A 209 -15.20 -2.19 8.40
C ILE A 209 -14.46 -2.57 7.12
N SER A 210 -13.51 -3.49 7.25
CA SER A 210 -12.69 -3.98 6.13
C SER A 210 -13.23 -5.31 5.60
N PRO A 211 -13.21 -5.54 4.27
CA PRO A 211 -13.54 -6.85 3.71
C PRO A 211 -12.72 -8.00 4.28
N LEU A 212 -11.46 -7.74 4.65
CA LEU A 212 -10.60 -8.73 5.30
C LEU A 212 -11.09 -9.10 6.71
N ASP A 213 -11.64 -8.14 7.46
CA ASP A 213 -12.18 -8.40 8.79
C ASP A 213 -13.51 -9.13 8.75
N LEU A 214 -14.35 -8.83 7.74
CA LEU A 214 -15.62 -9.53 7.51
C LEU A 214 -15.43 -10.94 6.95
N PHE A 215 -14.36 -11.16 6.19
CA PHE A 215 -14.04 -12.43 5.54
C PHE A 215 -12.55 -12.74 5.67
N PRO A 216 -12.07 -13.22 6.81
CA PRO A 216 -10.65 -13.48 7.03
C PRO A 216 -10.02 -14.49 6.06
N ILE A 217 -10.85 -15.33 5.41
CA ILE A 217 -10.42 -16.24 4.33
C ILE A 217 -9.81 -15.47 3.14
N LEU A 218 -10.18 -14.21 2.93
CA LEU A 218 -9.65 -13.38 1.86
C LEU A 218 -8.14 -13.12 2.00
N ARG A 219 -7.56 -13.32 3.20
CA ARG A 219 -6.09 -13.22 3.39
C ARG A 219 -5.29 -14.18 2.50
N PHE A 220 -5.92 -15.22 1.97
CA PHE A 220 -5.32 -16.17 1.05
C PHE A 220 -5.61 -15.86 -0.42
N VAL A 221 -6.41 -14.83 -0.71
CA VAL A 221 -6.92 -14.51 -2.05
C VAL A 221 -6.32 -13.18 -2.54
N PRO A 222 -5.58 -13.13 -3.66
CA PRO A 222 -5.18 -11.86 -4.27
C PRO A 222 -6.39 -11.00 -4.69
N PRO A 223 -6.36 -9.67 -4.52
CA PRO A 223 -5.27 -8.83 -4.00
C PRO A 223 -5.22 -8.71 -2.46
N PHE A 224 -6.20 -9.29 -1.75
CA PHE A 224 -6.34 -9.18 -0.30
C PHE A 224 -5.17 -9.82 0.46
N SER A 225 -4.56 -10.87 -0.10
CA SER A 225 -3.35 -11.47 0.48
C SER A 225 -2.18 -10.46 0.54
N LYS A 226 -1.99 -9.63 -0.50
CA LYS A 226 -0.98 -8.56 -0.47
C LYS A 226 -1.28 -7.49 0.58
N VAL A 227 -2.56 -7.12 0.72
CA VAL A 227 -2.98 -6.19 1.78
C VAL A 227 -2.71 -6.78 3.15
N PHE A 228 -3.00 -8.07 3.34
CA PHE A 228 -2.73 -8.78 4.59
C PHE A 228 -1.22 -8.87 4.88
N GLN A 229 -0.39 -9.25 3.89
CA GLN A 229 1.07 -9.28 4.03
C GLN A 229 1.62 -7.90 4.37
N ARG A 230 1.15 -6.85 3.70
CA ARG A 230 1.56 -5.48 4.02
C ARG A 230 1.20 -5.07 5.45
N ARG A 231 0.03 -5.49 5.95
CA ARG A 231 -0.36 -5.28 7.35
C ARG A 231 0.58 -6.00 8.32
N LEU A 232 0.99 -7.24 8.00
CA LEU A 232 1.98 -7.99 8.78
C LEU A 232 3.34 -7.27 8.78
N GLU A 233 3.88 -6.90 7.62
CA GLU A 233 5.16 -6.20 7.48
C GLU A 233 5.19 -4.90 8.32
N VAL A 234 4.15 -4.06 8.19
CA VAL A 234 4.06 -2.80 8.96
C VAL A 234 3.95 -3.08 10.46
N THR A 235 3.23 -4.14 10.85
CA THR A 235 3.12 -4.54 12.27
C THR A 235 4.45 -5.05 12.80
N ASP A 236 5.19 -5.87 12.04
CA ASP A 236 6.50 -6.39 12.44
C ASP A 236 7.54 -5.27 12.59
N ILE A 237 7.57 -4.32 11.66
CA ILE A 237 8.44 -3.14 11.76
C ILE A 237 8.08 -2.33 13.02
N ARG A 238 6.77 -2.11 13.28
CA ARG A 238 6.28 -1.42 14.47
C ARG A 238 6.71 -2.14 15.75
N LEU A 239 6.54 -3.44 15.83
CA LEU A 239 6.94 -4.26 16.96
C LEU A 239 8.46 -4.20 17.19
N THR A 240 9.27 -4.21 16.14
CA THR A 240 10.74 -4.07 16.23
C THR A 240 11.14 -2.72 16.87
N HIS A 241 10.45 -1.62 16.49
CA HIS A 241 10.68 -0.33 17.15
C HIS A 241 10.24 -0.34 18.62
N ILE A 242 9.11 -0.92 18.93
CA ILE A 242 8.63 -1.02 20.33
C ILE A 242 9.59 -1.88 21.18
N ASP A 243 10.07 -3.01 20.65
CA ASP A 243 11.04 -3.84 21.35
C ASP A 243 12.33 -3.09 21.70
N LYS A 244 12.86 -2.33 20.74
CA LYS A 244 14.04 -1.50 20.98
C LYS A 244 13.80 -0.47 22.09
N ALA A 245 12.65 0.21 22.06
CA ALA A 245 12.29 1.18 23.10
C ALA A 245 12.12 0.52 24.48
N ILE A 246 11.53 -0.67 24.55
CA ILE A 246 11.40 -1.45 25.79
C ILE A 246 12.77 -1.87 26.33
N GLU A 247 13.67 -2.38 25.48
CA GLU A 247 15.01 -2.77 25.91
C GLU A 247 15.84 -1.58 26.42
N GLU A 248 15.77 -0.44 25.75
CA GLU A 248 16.39 0.80 26.22
C GLU A 248 15.85 1.22 27.60
N SER A 249 14.52 1.13 27.82
CA SER A 249 13.89 1.42 29.12
C SER A 249 14.31 0.43 30.21
N LYS A 250 14.38 -0.88 29.89
CA LYS A 250 14.87 -1.92 30.82
C LYS A 250 16.32 -1.64 31.26
N MET A 251 17.21 -1.33 30.31
CA MET A 251 18.61 -1.00 30.63
C MET A 251 18.73 0.27 31.49
N ALA A 252 17.90 1.27 31.23
CA ALA A 252 17.85 2.48 32.03
C ALA A 252 17.30 2.22 33.43
N GLY A 253 16.28 1.38 33.59
CA GLY A 253 15.73 0.98 34.89
C GLY A 253 16.71 0.15 35.74
N GLN A 254 17.61 -0.61 35.12
CA GLN A 254 18.68 -1.32 35.83
C GLN A 254 19.71 -0.35 36.45
N ARG A 255 19.94 0.83 35.80
CA ARG A 255 20.85 1.86 36.28
C ARG A 255 20.19 2.79 37.32
N ASP A 256 18.88 2.98 37.21
CA ASP A 256 18.05 3.79 38.10
C ASP A 256 16.83 2.99 38.55
N PRO A 257 16.91 2.25 39.69
CA PRO A 257 15.82 1.44 40.18
C PRO A 257 14.56 2.24 40.58
N GLU A 258 14.66 3.55 40.77
CA GLU A 258 13.52 4.43 41.07
C GLU A 258 12.83 5.00 39.84
N ARG A 259 13.36 4.72 38.67
CA ARG A 259 12.80 5.20 37.39
C ARG A 259 11.33 4.85 37.23
N MET A 260 10.54 5.86 36.92
CA MET A 260 9.10 5.77 36.78
C MET A 260 8.67 5.87 35.31
N ASP A 261 8.42 4.72 34.69
CA ASP A 261 7.74 4.57 33.41
C ASP A 261 6.93 3.28 33.39
N TYR A 262 6.03 3.10 32.42
CA TYR A 262 5.15 1.94 32.37
C TYR A 262 5.92 0.62 32.30
N VAL A 263 7.00 0.53 31.52
CA VAL A 263 7.82 -0.67 31.38
C VAL A 263 8.40 -1.08 32.73
N ASN A 264 9.01 -0.13 33.47
CA ASN A 264 9.65 -0.43 34.75
C ASN A 264 8.62 -0.75 35.84
N LEU A 265 7.44 -0.13 35.85
CA LEU A 265 6.34 -0.47 36.75
C LEU A 265 5.82 -1.91 36.45
N TYR A 266 5.72 -2.26 35.15
CA TYR A 266 5.30 -3.61 34.73
C TYR A 266 6.28 -4.68 35.20
N LEU A 267 7.58 -4.46 35.05
CA LEU A 267 8.61 -5.37 35.49
C LEU A 267 8.61 -5.56 37.01
N ARG A 268 8.42 -4.49 37.77
CA ARG A 268 8.27 -4.56 39.26
C ARG A 268 7.05 -5.36 39.65
N GLU A 269 5.93 -5.21 38.98
CA GLU A 269 4.72 -6.01 39.26
C GLU A 269 4.95 -7.48 38.95
N ARG A 270 5.60 -7.80 37.81
CA ARG A 270 6.05 -9.16 37.46
C ARG A 270 6.90 -9.78 38.56
N GLU A 271 7.91 -9.04 39.00
CA GLU A 271 8.82 -9.51 40.05
C GLU A 271 8.09 -9.70 41.39
N ARG A 272 7.22 -8.79 41.78
CA ARG A 272 6.35 -8.93 42.95
C ARG A 272 5.48 -10.19 42.90
N GLN A 273 4.89 -10.51 41.74
CA GLN A 273 4.07 -11.72 41.58
C GLN A 273 4.92 -12.99 41.70
N LEU A 274 6.10 -13.02 41.09
CA LEU A 274 7.05 -14.16 41.19
C LEU A 274 7.52 -14.38 42.65
N GLN A 275 7.85 -13.31 43.37
CA GLN A 275 8.21 -13.36 44.78
C GLN A 275 7.06 -13.89 45.66
N ASN A 276 5.80 -13.56 45.31
CA ASN A 276 4.60 -14.08 45.97
C ASN A 276 4.23 -15.51 45.59
N GLY A 277 5.06 -16.21 44.78
CA GLY A 277 4.89 -17.63 44.44
C GLY A 277 3.96 -17.87 43.23
N VAL A 278 3.59 -16.85 42.49
CA VAL A 278 2.81 -17.00 41.24
C VAL A 278 3.75 -17.46 40.14
N ARG A 279 3.76 -18.77 39.82
CA ARG A 279 4.69 -19.35 38.80
C ARG A 279 4.26 -19.02 37.37
N ASP A 280 2.96 -19.00 37.09
CA ASP A 280 2.38 -18.74 35.78
C ASP A 280 1.79 -17.30 35.73
N THR A 281 2.67 -16.30 35.91
CA THR A 281 2.24 -14.89 35.84
C THR A 281 1.86 -14.50 34.40
N THR A 282 0.77 -13.74 34.26
CA THR A 282 0.35 -13.15 32.98
C THR A 282 1.20 -11.95 32.55
N PHE A 283 2.13 -11.50 33.41
CA PHE A 283 3.04 -10.38 33.18
C PHE A 283 4.29 -10.86 32.42
N ASP A 284 4.11 -11.36 31.19
CA ASP A 284 5.18 -11.80 30.30
C ASP A 284 5.67 -10.71 29.34
N ASP A 285 6.78 -10.94 28.65
CA ASP A 285 7.37 -9.98 27.72
C ASP A 285 6.46 -9.73 26.50
N LYS A 286 5.67 -10.71 26.10
CA LYS A 286 4.74 -10.59 24.98
C LYS A 286 3.59 -9.65 25.35
N GLN A 287 3.00 -9.81 26.52
CA GLN A 287 1.95 -8.94 27.02
C GLN A 287 2.48 -7.51 27.24
N LEU A 288 3.71 -7.34 27.74
CA LEU A 288 4.37 -6.03 27.85
C LEU A 288 4.50 -5.34 26.49
N ARG A 289 5.06 -6.05 25.50
CA ARG A 289 5.25 -5.55 24.14
C ARG A 289 3.96 -4.97 23.56
N TYR A 290 2.88 -5.78 23.59
CA TYR A 290 1.60 -5.35 23.04
C TYR A 290 0.92 -4.27 23.89
N SER A 291 1.13 -4.24 25.20
CA SER A 291 0.61 -3.16 26.06
C SER A 291 1.28 -1.82 25.75
N VAL A 292 2.61 -1.79 25.56
CA VAL A 292 3.34 -0.58 25.16
C VAL A 292 2.93 -0.13 23.75
N MET A 293 2.77 -1.09 22.83
CA MET A 293 2.26 -0.81 21.48
C MET A 293 0.88 -0.15 21.49
N ASP A 294 -0.04 -0.66 22.35
CA ASP A 294 -1.39 -0.12 22.49
C ASP A 294 -1.38 1.28 23.10
N LEU A 295 -0.56 1.51 24.15
CA LEU A 295 -0.42 2.83 24.79
C LEU A 295 0.10 3.88 23.81
N PHE A 296 1.15 3.53 23.05
CA PHE A 296 1.75 4.43 22.07
C PHE A 296 0.79 4.77 20.93
N GLY A 297 0.18 3.76 20.31
CA GLY A 297 -0.72 3.97 19.18
C GLY A 297 -2.01 4.70 19.56
N ALA A 298 -2.66 4.29 20.67
CA ALA A 298 -3.89 4.93 21.10
C ALA A 298 -3.67 6.38 21.54
N GLY A 299 -2.56 6.68 22.23
CA GLY A 299 -2.29 8.02 22.77
C GLY A 299 -1.82 9.02 21.70
N THR A 300 -0.98 8.58 20.76
CA THR A 300 -0.39 9.47 19.75
C THR A 300 -1.43 10.05 18.80
N GLU A 301 -2.17 9.19 18.09
CA GLU A 301 -3.00 9.63 16.96
C GLU A 301 -4.31 10.29 17.41
N THR A 302 -4.95 9.78 18.47
CA THR A 302 -6.24 10.32 18.90
C THR A 302 -6.12 11.73 19.45
N THR A 303 -5.13 11.99 20.31
CA THR A 303 -4.92 13.31 20.91
C THR A 303 -4.39 14.33 19.89
N SER A 304 -3.42 13.95 19.05
CA SER A 304 -2.92 14.85 18.00
C SER A 304 -4.00 15.25 17.01
N SER A 305 -4.82 14.29 16.54
CA SER A 305 -5.96 14.59 15.64
C SER A 305 -7.01 15.48 16.29
N THR A 306 -7.26 15.32 17.60
CA THR A 306 -8.20 16.19 18.35
C THR A 306 -7.68 17.62 18.44
N ILE A 307 -6.38 17.81 18.72
CA ILE A 307 -5.76 19.14 18.75
C ILE A 307 -5.81 19.80 17.37
N LEU A 308 -5.46 19.06 16.31
CA LEU A 308 -5.48 19.57 14.94
C LEU A 308 -6.89 19.98 14.51
N LEU A 309 -7.90 19.16 14.77
CA LEU A 309 -9.32 19.54 14.54
C LEU A 309 -9.72 20.73 15.39
N GLY A 310 -9.25 20.81 16.63
CA GLY A 310 -9.47 21.98 17.48
C GLY A 310 -8.88 23.27 16.89
N LEU A 311 -7.66 23.23 16.34
CA LEU A 311 -7.04 24.38 15.67
C LEU A 311 -7.85 24.79 14.42
N ILE A 312 -8.35 23.82 13.66
CA ILE A 312 -9.22 24.04 12.51
C ILE A 312 -10.55 24.67 12.94
N CYS A 313 -11.20 24.14 13.98
CA CYS A 313 -12.42 24.71 14.54
C CYS A 313 -12.23 26.17 15.00
N MET A 314 -11.05 26.52 15.52
CA MET A 314 -10.76 27.91 15.92
C MET A 314 -10.69 28.88 14.75
N VAL A 315 -10.09 28.49 13.62
CA VAL A 315 -10.05 29.33 12.43
C VAL A 315 -11.40 29.42 11.73
N GLU A 316 -12.21 28.37 11.81
CA GLU A 316 -13.60 28.39 11.30
C GLU A 316 -14.54 29.24 12.18
N ASN A 317 -14.24 29.39 13.48
CA ASN A 317 -15.07 30.10 14.45
C ASN A 317 -14.28 31.21 15.16
N PRO A 318 -13.90 32.30 14.46
CA PRO A 318 -13.01 33.32 15.00
C PRO A 318 -13.60 34.07 16.22
N ASP A 319 -14.92 34.12 16.40
CA ASP A 319 -15.57 34.68 17.59
C ASP A 319 -15.33 33.80 18.83
N VAL A 320 -15.33 32.46 18.66
CA VAL A 320 -14.99 31.51 19.72
C VAL A 320 -13.52 31.63 20.09
N LEU A 321 -12.63 31.67 19.08
CA LEU A 321 -11.19 31.84 19.30
C LEU A 321 -10.88 33.12 20.08
N ARG A 322 -11.49 34.26 19.69
CA ARG A 322 -11.30 35.55 20.36
C ARG A 322 -11.72 35.47 21.82
N ARG A 323 -12.93 34.99 22.10
CA ARG A 323 -13.43 34.84 23.47
C ARG A 323 -12.56 33.93 24.32
N LEU A 324 -12.10 32.83 23.77
CA LEU A 324 -11.18 31.91 24.45
C LEU A 324 -9.85 32.58 24.76
N GLN A 325 -9.32 33.35 23.81
CA GLN A 325 -8.09 34.13 24.01
C GLN A 325 -8.25 35.23 25.04
N GLU A 326 -9.40 35.90 25.09
CA GLU A 326 -9.74 36.89 26.14
C GLU A 326 -9.81 36.24 27.53
N GLU A 327 -10.41 35.05 27.66
CA GLU A 327 -10.42 34.29 28.90
C GLU A 327 -8.99 33.92 29.34
N LEU A 328 -8.18 33.38 28.42
CA LEU A 328 -6.77 33.03 28.69
C LEU A 328 -5.97 34.23 29.16
N ASP A 329 -6.10 35.40 28.51
CA ASP A 329 -5.41 36.65 28.86
C ASP A 329 -5.82 37.23 30.20
N THR A 330 -7.05 36.98 30.64
CA THR A 330 -7.56 37.43 31.95
C THR A 330 -7.01 36.58 33.08
N VAL A 331 -6.72 35.31 32.85
CA VAL A 331 -6.37 34.32 33.88
C VAL A 331 -4.87 34.05 33.93
N VAL A 332 -4.17 34.07 32.78
CA VAL A 332 -2.77 33.69 32.65
C VAL A 332 -1.97 34.85 32.05
N ARG A 333 -0.86 35.21 32.68
CA ARG A 333 0.05 36.26 32.15
C ARG A 333 0.66 35.77 30.82
N ARG A 334 0.92 36.70 29.92
CA ARG A 334 1.50 36.39 28.60
C ARG A 334 2.87 35.72 28.63
N ASP A 335 3.65 35.98 29.64
CA ASP A 335 4.98 35.39 29.85
C ASP A 335 4.93 34.01 30.54
N GLU A 336 3.78 33.65 31.13
CA GLU A 336 3.58 32.37 31.80
C GLU A 336 2.94 31.30 30.89
N PRO A 337 3.21 30.00 31.13
CA PRO A 337 2.46 28.91 30.46
C PRO A 337 1.11 28.72 31.14
N VAL A 338 0.13 28.26 30.35
CA VAL A 338 -1.13 27.76 30.88
C VAL A 338 -0.87 26.48 31.66
N ARG A 339 -1.34 26.41 32.91
CA ARG A 339 -1.15 25.29 33.85
C ARG A 339 -2.48 24.75 34.35
N LEU A 340 -2.51 23.50 34.87
CA LEU A 340 -3.73 22.90 35.42
C LEU A 340 -4.32 23.68 36.60
N GLU A 341 -3.50 24.42 37.36
CA GLU A 341 -3.97 25.32 38.43
C GLU A 341 -4.86 26.46 37.91
N HIS A 342 -4.72 26.83 36.62
CA HIS A 342 -5.56 27.84 35.98
C HIS A 342 -6.94 27.28 35.56
N ARG A 343 -7.06 25.96 35.41
CA ARG A 343 -8.23 25.26 34.86
C ARG A 343 -9.57 25.64 35.52
N PRO A 344 -9.66 25.77 36.89
CA PRO A 344 -10.92 26.16 37.50
C PRO A 344 -11.44 27.56 37.14
N ARG A 345 -10.57 28.42 36.58
CA ARG A 345 -10.88 29.78 36.11
C ARG A 345 -11.00 29.89 34.58
N LEU A 346 -10.74 28.83 33.85
CA LEU A 346 -10.77 28.74 32.39
C LEU A 346 -11.95 27.88 31.90
N ALA A 347 -13.17 28.28 32.35
CA ALA A 347 -14.40 27.52 32.11
C ALA A 347 -14.75 27.44 30.61
N TYR A 348 -14.54 28.50 29.85
CA TYR A 348 -14.81 28.54 28.43
C TYR A 348 -13.84 27.69 27.61
N MET A 349 -12.59 27.60 28.07
CA MET A 349 -11.60 26.70 27.48
C MET A 349 -12.00 25.23 27.66
N ASP A 350 -12.37 24.80 28.85
CA ASP A 350 -12.86 23.43 29.10
C ASP A 350 -14.15 23.13 28.30
N ALA A 351 -15.03 24.14 28.17
CA ALA A 351 -16.24 24.05 27.34
C ALA A 351 -15.88 23.89 25.84
N THR A 352 -14.89 24.63 25.36
CA THR A 352 -14.42 24.54 23.96
C THR A 352 -13.82 23.17 23.68
N ILE A 353 -12.99 22.62 24.55
CA ILE A 353 -12.42 21.27 24.42
C ILE A 353 -13.55 20.23 24.43
N SER A 354 -14.55 20.36 25.30
CA SER A 354 -15.69 19.44 25.37
C SER A 354 -16.53 19.47 24.09
N GLU A 355 -16.68 20.65 23.48
CA GLU A 355 -17.41 20.79 22.22
C GLU A 355 -16.63 20.23 21.02
N ILE A 356 -15.30 20.39 20.98
CA ILE A 356 -14.44 19.72 19.99
C ILE A 356 -14.62 18.20 20.09
N LEU A 357 -14.54 17.65 21.29
CA LEU A 357 -14.73 16.22 21.54
C LEU A 357 -16.13 15.73 21.18
N ARG A 358 -17.17 16.54 21.42
CA ARG A 358 -18.54 16.20 21.05
C ARG A 358 -18.74 16.17 19.54
N LEU A 359 -18.33 17.23 18.85
CA LEU A 359 -18.58 17.41 17.42
C LEU A 359 -17.73 16.43 16.59
N HIS A 360 -16.46 16.28 16.98
CA HIS A 360 -15.48 15.43 16.29
C HIS A 360 -15.11 14.21 17.14
N ALA A 361 -16.04 13.26 17.25
CA ALA A 361 -15.73 11.98 17.88
C ALA A 361 -14.66 11.25 17.07
N ILE A 362 -13.39 11.31 17.52
CA ILE A 362 -12.22 10.76 16.76
C ILE A 362 -12.40 9.27 16.41
N THR A 363 -13.08 8.51 17.26
CA THR A 363 -13.46 7.12 17.00
C THR A 363 -14.99 7.01 16.89
N PRO A 364 -15.59 7.38 15.77
CA PRO A 364 -17.04 7.61 15.67
C PRO A 364 -17.90 6.36 15.92
N LEU A 365 -17.37 5.15 15.66
CA LEU A 365 -18.02 3.87 15.95
C LEU A 365 -17.43 3.17 17.19
N GLY A 366 -16.53 3.82 17.91
CA GLY A 366 -15.80 3.22 19.01
C GLY A 366 -15.00 1.99 18.56
N LEU A 367 -14.62 1.15 19.50
CA LEU A 367 -14.06 -0.17 19.24
C LEU A 367 -15.16 -1.21 19.39
N PHE A 368 -15.27 -2.12 18.45
CA PHE A 368 -16.33 -3.14 18.45
C PHE A 368 -16.22 -4.07 19.66
N HIS A 369 -17.37 -4.44 20.20
CA HIS A 369 -17.52 -5.43 21.24
C HIS A 369 -18.19 -6.70 20.70
N ARG A 370 -18.18 -7.74 21.51
CA ARG A 370 -18.91 -8.99 21.25
C ARG A 370 -19.55 -9.50 22.53
N THR A 371 -20.74 -10.09 22.41
CA THR A 371 -21.39 -10.73 23.55
C THR A 371 -20.75 -12.08 23.85
N THR A 372 -20.42 -12.34 25.15
CA THR A 372 -19.93 -13.63 25.62
C THR A 372 -21.05 -14.64 25.80
N GLU A 373 -22.21 -14.12 26.22
CA GLU A 373 -23.43 -14.91 26.50
C GLU A 373 -24.64 -14.24 25.86
N SER A 374 -25.79 -14.92 25.88
CA SER A 374 -27.05 -14.34 25.41
C SER A 374 -27.56 -13.27 26.38
N VAL A 375 -27.87 -12.09 25.86
CA VAL A 375 -28.34 -10.94 26.67
C VAL A 375 -29.77 -10.56 26.31
N LYS A 376 -30.61 -10.38 27.32
CA LYS A 376 -31.92 -9.72 27.15
C LYS A 376 -31.73 -8.20 27.24
N PHE A 377 -32.05 -7.51 26.17
CA PHE A 377 -31.82 -6.07 26.08
C PHE A 377 -32.98 -5.36 25.40
N ASP A 378 -33.60 -4.44 26.10
CA ASP A 378 -34.74 -3.59 25.64
C ASP A 378 -35.87 -4.41 24.97
N GLY A 379 -36.20 -5.58 25.55
CA GLY A 379 -37.19 -6.50 25.02
C GLY A 379 -36.70 -7.43 23.91
N TYR A 380 -35.45 -7.33 23.49
CA TYR A 380 -34.84 -8.20 22.49
C TYR A 380 -33.95 -9.28 23.11
N ASP A 381 -33.88 -10.42 22.46
CA ASP A 381 -32.96 -11.51 22.81
C ASP A 381 -31.70 -11.43 21.90
N ILE A 382 -30.60 -10.91 22.41
CA ILE A 382 -29.30 -10.80 21.69
C ILE A 382 -28.50 -12.06 21.98
N PRO A 383 -28.23 -12.91 21.00
CA PRO A 383 -27.47 -14.15 21.22
C PRO A 383 -26.02 -13.89 21.67
N SER A 384 -25.39 -14.92 22.26
CA SER A 384 -23.94 -14.95 22.42
C SER A 384 -23.25 -14.80 21.07
N ASP A 385 -22.02 -14.34 21.07
CA ASP A 385 -21.19 -14.15 19.87
C ASP A 385 -21.78 -13.13 18.86
N THR A 386 -22.60 -12.17 19.34
CA THR A 386 -23.14 -11.06 18.54
C THR A 386 -22.17 -9.88 18.55
N LEU A 387 -21.85 -9.34 17.39
CA LEU A 387 -21.05 -8.12 17.27
C LEU A 387 -21.85 -6.91 17.76
N LEU A 388 -21.26 -6.10 18.62
CA LEU A 388 -21.88 -4.86 19.13
C LEU A 388 -21.12 -3.65 18.59
N VAL A 389 -21.84 -2.74 17.97
CA VAL A 389 -21.32 -1.50 17.38
C VAL A 389 -21.94 -0.30 18.09
N SER A 390 -21.11 0.51 18.75
CA SER A 390 -21.55 1.78 19.35
C SER A 390 -21.36 2.91 18.35
N ASN A 391 -22.42 3.56 17.94
CA ASN A 391 -22.33 4.77 17.14
C ASN A 391 -22.21 6.00 18.06
N LEU A 392 -20.96 6.28 18.51
CA LEU A 392 -20.66 7.40 19.41
C LEU A 392 -20.94 8.74 18.73
N TYR A 393 -20.73 8.81 17.41
CA TYR A 393 -21.09 9.99 16.61
C TYR A 393 -22.61 10.28 16.74
N ALA A 394 -23.47 9.27 16.58
CA ALA A 394 -24.91 9.45 16.70
C ALA A 394 -25.33 9.90 18.11
N ALA A 395 -24.70 9.35 19.16
CA ALA A 395 -24.95 9.77 20.53
C ALA A 395 -24.54 11.23 20.79
N ASN A 396 -23.41 11.67 20.21
CA ASN A 396 -22.93 13.06 20.31
C ASN A 396 -23.71 14.05 19.42
N GLN A 397 -24.51 13.56 18.47
CA GLN A 397 -25.32 14.35 17.55
C GLN A 397 -26.83 14.16 17.78
N ASP A 398 -27.23 13.54 18.89
CA ASP A 398 -28.64 13.25 19.19
C ASP A 398 -29.43 14.55 19.48
N PRO A 399 -30.41 14.92 18.64
CA PRO A 399 -31.22 16.13 18.86
C PRO A 399 -32.05 16.13 20.14
N ALA A 400 -32.25 14.93 20.73
CA ALA A 400 -32.93 14.83 22.01
C ALA A 400 -32.08 15.29 23.21
N LEU A 401 -30.75 15.31 23.03
CA LEU A 401 -29.77 15.69 24.04
C LEU A 401 -29.11 17.04 23.74
N TRP A 402 -29.03 17.44 22.44
CA TRP A 402 -28.27 18.59 21.99
C TRP A 402 -29.11 19.50 21.06
N ILE A 403 -29.25 20.76 21.44
CA ILE A 403 -29.92 21.77 20.59
C ILE A 403 -28.98 22.15 19.45
N ASN A 404 -29.42 22.08 18.19
CA ASN A 404 -28.59 22.29 16.99
C ASN A 404 -27.27 21.52 17.08
N PRO A 405 -27.33 20.18 17.08
CA PRO A 405 -26.16 19.34 17.36
C PRO A 405 -25.01 19.51 16.37
N GLU A 406 -25.28 19.95 15.15
CA GLU A 406 -24.29 20.21 14.08
C GLU A 406 -23.50 21.50 14.30
N LYS A 407 -23.99 22.43 15.14
CA LYS A 407 -23.35 23.71 15.39
C LYS A 407 -22.24 23.57 16.45
N PHE A 408 -21.07 24.12 16.15
CA PHE A 408 -19.99 24.28 17.12
C PHE A 408 -20.34 25.40 18.11
N ASP A 409 -20.69 25.09 19.32
CA ASP A 409 -21.15 26.04 20.35
C ASP A 409 -20.66 25.62 21.74
N PRO A 410 -19.52 26.11 22.19
CA PRO A 410 -19.00 25.82 23.54
C PRO A 410 -19.94 26.24 24.69
N LEU A 411 -20.86 27.20 24.47
CA LEU A 411 -21.73 27.69 25.53
C LEU A 411 -22.69 26.65 26.04
N ARG A 412 -22.96 25.59 25.29
CA ARG A 412 -23.79 24.45 25.77
C ARG A 412 -23.17 23.71 26.98
N HIS A 413 -21.87 23.92 27.22
CA HIS A 413 -21.14 23.31 28.33
C HIS A 413 -20.88 24.32 29.48
N ILE A 414 -21.53 25.48 29.46
CA ILE A 414 -21.44 26.51 30.51
C ILE A 414 -22.80 26.60 31.22
N ASP A 415 -22.79 26.58 32.55
CA ASP A 415 -23.98 26.74 33.36
C ASP A 415 -24.42 28.23 33.49
N GLU A 416 -25.56 28.48 34.13
CA GLU A 416 -26.11 29.81 34.34
C GLU A 416 -25.18 30.72 35.20
N ASN A 417 -24.26 30.11 35.95
CA ASN A 417 -23.27 30.82 36.78
C ASN A 417 -21.95 31.06 36.05
N GLY A 418 -21.88 30.78 34.75
CA GLY A 418 -20.66 30.92 33.96
C GLY A 418 -19.59 29.85 34.24
N LYS A 419 -19.92 28.76 34.93
CA LYS A 419 -18.97 27.68 35.22
C LYS A 419 -19.08 26.55 34.18
N PHE A 420 -17.98 25.88 33.98
CA PHE A 420 -17.97 24.67 33.14
C PHE A 420 -18.81 23.56 33.77
N ASN A 421 -19.76 23.05 33.01
CA ASN A 421 -20.63 21.93 33.36
C ASN A 421 -20.38 20.76 32.41
N LYS A 422 -19.54 19.81 32.86
CA LYS A 422 -19.22 18.63 32.05
C LYS A 422 -20.48 17.82 31.77
N SER A 423 -20.97 17.83 30.55
CA SER A 423 -22.09 17.00 30.15
C SER A 423 -21.73 15.51 30.20
N PRO A 424 -22.55 14.66 30.85
CA PRO A 424 -22.31 13.22 30.86
C PRO A 424 -22.52 12.58 29.48
N TYR A 425 -23.13 13.30 28.55
CA TYR A 425 -23.53 12.77 27.24
C TYR A 425 -22.43 12.88 26.18
N VAL A 426 -21.30 13.53 26.46
CA VAL A 426 -20.12 13.52 25.55
C VAL A 426 -19.43 12.16 25.64
N ALA A 427 -19.68 11.32 24.62
CA ALA A 427 -19.31 9.90 24.63
C ALA A 427 -17.99 9.57 23.93
N SER A 428 -17.13 10.57 23.64
CA SER A 428 -15.93 10.43 22.79
C SER A 428 -14.86 9.50 23.36
N PHE A 429 -14.86 9.24 24.66
CA PHE A 429 -13.99 8.26 25.33
C PHE A 429 -14.65 6.90 25.54
N SER A 430 -15.76 6.62 24.86
CA SER A 430 -16.63 5.46 25.07
C SER A 430 -17.21 5.41 26.48
N ILE A 431 -18.04 4.40 26.74
CA ILE A 431 -18.83 4.27 27.98
C ILE A 431 -18.70 2.83 28.49
N GLY A 432 -18.92 2.62 29.79
CA GLY A 432 -18.98 1.30 30.38
C GLY A 432 -17.65 0.70 30.77
N LYS A 433 -17.58 -0.63 30.86
CA LYS A 433 -16.43 -1.35 31.41
C LYS A 433 -15.15 -1.18 30.61
N ARG A 434 -15.27 -0.95 29.30
CA ARG A 434 -14.16 -0.73 28.35
C ARG A 434 -13.99 0.76 27.96
N ALA A 435 -14.50 1.70 28.73
CA ALA A 435 -14.22 3.13 28.53
C ALA A 435 -12.72 3.40 28.52
N CYS A 436 -12.29 4.44 27.83
CA CYS A 436 -10.87 4.76 27.59
C CYS A 436 -10.08 4.85 28.91
N PRO A 437 -8.98 4.10 29.07
CA PRO A 437 -8.13 4.19 30.25
C PRO A 437 -7.27 5.47 30.26
N GLY A 438 -7.03 6.07 29.09
CA GLY A 438 -6.24 7.29 28.90
C GLY A 438 -7.03 8.60 28.94
N GLU A 439 -8.34 8.60 29.25
CA GLU A 439 -9.18 9.79 29.22
C GLU A 439 -8.60 10.98 30.00
N ALA A 440 -8.12 10.73 31.22
CA ALA A 440 -7.59 11.80 32.05
C ALA A 440 -6.28 12.39 31.48
N LEU A 441 -5.39 11.54 30.92
CA LEU A 441 -4.18 11.98 30.26
C LEU A 441 -4.49 12.83 29.04
N ALA A 442 -5.35 12.32 28.15
CA ALA A 442 -5.76 13.04 26.95
C ALA A 442 -6.41 14.40 27.27
N GLN A 443 -7.25 14.48 28.31
CA GLN A 443 -7.83 15.76 28.76
C GLN A 443 -6.77 16.75 29.28
N TRP A 444 -5.69 16.28 29.89
CA TRP A 444 -4.59 17.14 30.31
C TRP A 444 -3.76 17.60 29.12
N GLU A 445 -3.44 16.69 28.19
CA GLU A 445 -2.74 17.04 26.94
C GLU A 445 -3.53 18.07 26.14
N LEU A 446 -4.83 17.84 25.95
CA LEU A 446 -5.70 18.79 25.28
C LEU A 446 -5.72 20.14 25.98
N PHE A 447 -5.88 20.17 27.29
CA PHE A 447 -5.93 21.43 28.04
C PHE A 447 -4.59 22.19 27.99
N LEU A 448 -3.46 21.50 28.25
CA LEU A 448 -2.15 22.15 28.34
C LEU A 448 -1.58 22.51 26.96
N VAL A 449 -1.59 21.57 26.00
CA VAL A 449 -1.00 21.81 24.68
C VAL A 449 -1.84 22.79 23.88
N PHE A 450 -3.14 22.51 23.71
CA PHE A 450 -4.05 23.37 22.96
C PHE A 450 -4.16 24.76 23.57
N GLY A 451 -4.29 24.86 24.91
CA GLY A 451 -4.36 26.14 25.62
C GLY A 451 -3.09 26.98 25.43
N ASN A 452 -1.91 26.38 25.54
CA ASN A 452 -0.66 27.11 25.36
C ASN A 452 -0.44 27.58 23.91
N ILE A 453 -0.85 26.78 22.92
CA ILE A 453 -0.80 27.21 21.49
C ILE A 453 -1.67 28.45 21.31
N LEU A 454 -2.93 28.43 21.77
CA LEU A 454 -3.88 29.54 21.58
C LEU A 454 -3.52 30.78 22.46
N HIS A 455 -2.85 30.56 23.58
CA HIS A 455 -2.34 31.66 24.43
C HIS A 455 -1.16 32.39 23.76
N LYS A 456 -0.29 31.69 23.01
CA LYS A 456 0.93 32.27 22.43
C LYS A 456 0.76 32.75 20.99
N PHE A 457 -0.21 32.22 20.21
CA PHE A 457 -0.35 32.50 18.79
C PHE A 457 -1.74 32.93 18.38
N ASP A 458 -1.81 33.87 17.43
CA ASP A 458 -2.98 34.05 16.57
C ASP A 458 -2.87 33.07 15.41
N LEU A 459 -3.99 32.45 15.06
CA LEU A 459 -4.12 31.50 13.95
C LEU A 459 -4.68 32.19 12.72
N ILE A 460 -3.97 32.09 11.59
CA ILE A 460 -4.38 32.73 10.33
C ILE A 460 -4.35 31.68 9.23
N VAL A 461 -5.40 31.68 8.40
CA VAL A 461 -5.43 30.86 7.16
C VAL A 461 -4.66 31.62 6.08
N PRO A 462 -3.68 31.01 5.39
CA PRO A 462 -2.99 31.65 4.27
C PRO A 462 -3.95 32.03 3.14
N ASP A 463 -3.64 33.11 2.42
CA ASP A 463 -4.43 33.54 1.27
C ASP A 463 -4.53 32.45 0.21
N GLY A 464 -5.75 32.16 -0.25
CA GLY A 464 -6.05 31.12 -1.26
C GLY A 464 -6.18 29.69 -0.73
N GLU A 465 -5.92 29.43 0.56
CA GLU A 465 -6.17 28.12 1.19
C GLU A 465 -7.62 28.06 1.73
N THR A 466 -8.24 26.89 1.64
CA THR A 466 -9.53 26.60 2.26
C THR A 466 -9.33 25.60 3.39
N VAL A 467 -9.72 25.96 4.59
CA VAL A 467 -9.61 25.11 5.78
C VAL A 467 -11.00 24.70 6.23
N SER A 468 -11.24 23.40 6.39
CA SER A 468 -12.51 22.88 6.88
C SER A 468 -12.31 21.65 7.77
N SER A 469 -13.02 21.65 8.90
CA SER A 469 -13.10 20.53 9.85
C SER A 469 -13.89 19.35 9.29
N GLU A 470 -14.57 19.50 8.15
CA GLU A 470 -15.21 18.42 7.40
C GLU A 470 -14.22 17.72 6.42
N ASN A 471 -13.10 18.38 6.12
CA ASN A 471 -12.06 17.81 5.22
C ASN A 471 -11.19 16.81 5.98
N VAL A 472 -11.71 15.60 6.16
CA VAL A 472 -11.10 14.55 6.97
C VAL A 472 -10.96 13.22 6.21
N THR A 473 -9.95 12.46 6.60
CA THR A 473 -9.83 11.04 6.23
C THR A 473 -10.35 10.18 7.37
N ILE A 474 -11.29 9.27 7.05
CA ILE A 474 -11.95 8.41 8.03
C ILE A 474 -11.45 6.97 7.85
N ASN A 475 -10.70 6.51 8.84
CA ASN A 475 -10.28 5.12 9.01
C ASN A 475 -10.92 4.56 10.30
N ASN A 476 -10.15 3.93 11.19
CA ASN A 476 -10.61 3.66 12.56
C ASN A 476 -10.78 4.95 13.35
N THR A 477 -9.99 5.94 13.04
CA THR A 477 -9.98 7.28 13.59
C THR A 477 -10.32 8.30 12.50
N ILE A 478 -10.84 9.45 12.90
CA ILE A 478 -11.00 10.63 12.06
C ILE A 478 -9.71 11.44 12.14
N MET A 479 -9.09 11.68 10.97
CA MET A 479 -7.87 12.48 10.85
C MET A 479 -8.12 13.67 9.94
N PRO A 480 -7.76 14.90 10.32
CA PRO A 480 -7.82 16.01 9.39
C PRO A 480 -6.83 15.79 8.24
N ASN A 481 -7.24 16.14 7.03
CA ASN A 481 -6.32 16.17 5.90
C ASN A 481 -5.31 17.32 6.09
N PRO A 482 -4.11 17.27 5.47
CA PRO A 482 -3.11 18.31 5.60
C PRO A 482 -3.69 19.70 5.33
N VAL A 483 -3.44 20.63 6.26
CA VAL A 483 -3.84 22.03 6.16
C VAL A 483 -2.64 22.93 6.47
N LYS A 484 -2.56 24.10 5.85
CA LYS A 484 -1.54 25.07 6.20
C LYS A 484 -2.14 26.16 7.05
N LEU A 485 -1.50 26.47 8.17
CA LEU A 485 -1.84 27.56 9.06
C LEU A 485 -0.61 28.44 9.30
N ILE A 486 -0.86 29.72 9.57
CA ILE A 486 0.15 30.67 10.00
C ILE A 486 0.00 30.88 11.50
N PHE A 487 1.06 30.61 12.25
CA PHE A 487 1.16 30.82 13.70
C PHE A 487 1.86 32.16 13.94
N LYS A 488 1.07 33.21 14.15
CA LYS A 488 1.60 34.56 14.39
C LYS A 488 1.73 34.79 15.90
N PRO A 489 2.95 35.05 16.44
CA PRO A 489 3.10 35.32 17.87
C PRO A 489 2.23 36.50 18.29
N ARG A 490 1.48 36.36 19.39
CA ARG A 490 0.61 37.41 19.93
C ARG A 490 1.45 38.44 20.69
N PRO A 491 1.22 39.75 20.44
CA PRO A 491 2.00 40.83 21.09
C PRO A 491 1.79 40.85 22.61
N ARG A 492 2.78 41.41 23.32
CA ARG A 492 2.78 41.47 24.80
C ARG A 492 1.80 42.49 25.38
N GLU A 493 1.12 43.30 24.56
CA GLU A 493 0.16 44.33 25.02
C GLU A 493 -1.24 44.14 24.42
N ASN A 494 -2.28 44.44 25.24
CA ASN A 494 -3.69 44.29 24.89
C ASN A 494 -4.16 45.33 23.86
N ARG A 495 -4.85 44.94 22.79
CA ARG A 495 -5.65 45.82 21.96
C ARG A 495 -7.05 45.27 21.68
N THR A 496 -8.02 46.18 21.78
CA THR A 496 -9.47 46.04 21.64
C THR A 496 -9.95 45.94 20.18
N ALA A 497 -10.91 45.09 19.97
CA ALA A 497 -12.01 44.94 18.99
C ALA A 497 -12.06 45.70 17.66
N VAL A 498 -12.47 45.01 16.55
CA VAL A 498 -13.43 45.46 15.54
C VAL A 498 -14.00 44.32 14.67
N SER A 499 -15.30 44.27 14.64
CA SER A 499 -16.40 44.08 13.62
C SER A 499 -16.53 42.84 12.70
N ARG A 500 -17.80 42.47 12.57
CA ARG A 500 -18.48 41.31 11.94
C ARG A 500 -18.70 41.47 10.41
N SER A 501 -18.80 40.32 9.72
CA SER A 501 -19.76 40.15 8.63
C SER A 501 -20.33 38.72 8.52
N ARG A 502 -21.58 38.58 8.15
CA ARG A 502 -22.41 37.35 8.03
C ARG A 502 -22.46 36.85 6.61
N ILE A 503 -22.57 35.56 6.40
CA ILE A 503 -23.18 34.97 5.18
C ILE A 503 -24.01 33.72 5.53
N ASN A 504 -25.17 33.61 4.88
CA ASN A 504 -26.24 32.61 5.08
C ASN A 504 -26.11 31.41 4.14
N SER A 505 -26.61 30.26 4.59
CA SER A 505 -26.75 29.04 3.78
C SER A 505 -28.20 28.55 3.70
N THR A 506 -28.54 27.86 2.61
CA THR A 506 -29.89 27.30 2.37
C THR A 506 -29.79 25.86 1.83
N TYR A 507 -30.62 24.98 2.39
CA TYR A 507 -30.75 23.56 2.03
C TYR A 507 -31.93 23.27 1.11
N PHE A 508 -31.88 22.18 0.36
CA PHE A 508 -33.07 21.54 -0.22
C PHE A 508 -33.00 19.99 -0.21
N ILE A 509 -34.14 19.37 0.06
CA ILE A 509 -34.41 17.94 0.25
C ILE A 509 -35.20 17.39 -0.92
N CYS A 510 -35.03 16.16 -1.33
CA CYS A 510 -36.04 15.39 -2.08
C CYS A 510 -36.00 13.87 -1.80
N CYS A 511 -37.21 13.36 -1.50
CA CYS A 511 -37.51 11.93 -1.27
C CYS A 511 -38.39 11.35 -2.40
N CYS A 512 -38.29 10.02 -2.58
CA CYS A 512 -39.29 9.05 -3.07
C CYS A 512 -38.92 8.16 -4.25
N ALA A 513 -38.75 6.85 -3.99
CA ALA A 513 -39.22 5.76 -4.85
C ALA A 513 -38.85 4.37 -4.25
N SER A 514 -39.83 3.65 -3.65
CA SER A 514 -39.49 2.39 -2.93
C SER A 514 -40.41 1.16 -3.18
N ARG A 515 -41.22 1.08 -4.20
CA ARG A 515 -42.06 -0.13 -4.39
C ARG A 515 -41.80 -0.94 -5.69
N LEU A 516 -41.26 -0.34 -6.72
CA LEU A 516 -41.01 -1.02 -8.01
C LEU A 516 -39.71 -1.88 -8.00
N THR A 517 -38.78 -1.57 -7.13
CA THR A 517 -37.46 -2.23 -7.06
C THR A 517 -37.48 -3.65 -6.48
N LYS A 518 -38.51 -4.03 -5.71
CA LYS A 518 -38.58 -5.37 -5.08
C LYS A 518 -38.91 -6.49 -6.06
N MET A 519 -39.79 -6.27 -7.02
CA MET A 519 -40.12 -7.28 -8.06
C MET A 519 -38.97 -7.47 -9.05
N ILE A 520 -38.30 -6.41 -9.44
CA ILE A 520 -37.15 -6.45 -10.36
C ILE A 520 -35.98 -7.22 -9.75
N ALA A 521 -35.75 -7.10 -8.43
CA ALA A 521 -34.65 -7.80 -7.74
C ALA A 521 -34.86 -9.33 -7.69
N TRP A 522 -36.11 -9.82 -7.61
CA TRP A 522 -36.43 -11.25 -7.67
C TRP A 522 -36.24 -11.83 -9.08
N PHE A 523 -36.67 -11.11 -10.11
CA PHE A 523 -36.46 -11.53 -11.51
C PHE A 523 -34.97 -11.50 -11.88
N LEU A 524 -34.21 -10.49 -11.44
CA LEU A 524 -32.77 -10.42 -11.62
C LEU A 524 -32.04 -11.56 -10.89
N GLY A 525 -32.47 -11.90 -9.67
CA GLY A 525 -31.90 -13.03 -8.93
C GLY A 525 -32.06 -14.38 -9.63
N ILE A 526 -33.25 -14.66 -10.16
CA ILE A 526 -33.54 -15.88 -10.93
C ILE A 526 -32.75 -15.87 -12.25
N LEU A 527 -32.70 -14.74 -12.95
CA LEU A 527 -31.93 -14.56 -14.17
C LEU A 527 -30.43 -14.78 -13.95
N ILE A 528 -29.89 -14.29 -12.86
CA ILE A 528 -28.48 -14.48 -12.45
C ILE A 528 -28.22 -15.99 -12.17
N ILE A 529 -29.12 -16.68 -11.49
CA ILE A 529 -28.97 -18.11 -11.20
C ILE A 529 -29.04 -18.92 -12.52
N LEU A 530 -29.97 -18.61 -13.41
CA LEU A 530 -30.05 -19.23 -14.71
C LEU A 530 -28.82 -18.96 -15.59
N LEU A 531 -28.30 -17.72 -15.52
CA LEU A 531 -27.07 -17.32 -16.21
C LEU A 531 -25.86 -18.08 -15.66
N LEU A 532 -25.74 -18.19 -14.33
CA LEU A 532 -24.68 -18.96 -13.67
C LEU A 532 -24.74 -20.45 -14.02
N VAL A 533 -25.93 -21.03 -14.07
CA VAL A 533 -26.15 -22.41 -14.52
C VAL A 533 -25.77 -22.57 -16.00
N ALA A 534 -26.17 -21.63 -16.86
CA ALA A 534 -25.80 -21.63 -18.28
C ALA A 534 -24.29 -21.50 -18.50
N ILE A 535 -23.64 -20.60 -17.74
CA ILE A 535 -22.18 -20.42 -17.73
C ILE A 535 -21.49 -21.70 -17.25
N MET A 536 -22.01 -22.36 -16.23
CA MET A 536 -21.49 -23.64 -15.72
C MET A 536 -21.63 -24.76 -16.77
N PHE A 537 -22.77 -24.88 -17.43
CA PHE A 537 -22.98 -25.86 -18.52
C PHE A 537 -22.06 -25.60 -19.71
N ASN A 538 -21.93 -24.36 -20.13
CA ASN A 538 -21.03 -23.98 -21.22
C ASN A 538 -19.55 -24.23 -20.85
N SER A 539 -19.16 -23.91 -19.63
CA SER A 539 -17.83 -24.23 -19.10
C SER A 539 -17.56 -25.73 -19.15
N LEU A 540 -18.49 -26.58 -18.67
CA LEU A 540 -18.33 -28.02 -18.66
C LEU A 540 -18.26 -28.61 -20.10
N ARG A 541 -18.93 -27.98 -21.07
CA ARG A 541 -18.89 -28.39 -22.47
C ARG A 541 -17.54 -28.12 -23.13
N ILE A 542 -16.96 -26.95 -22.87
CA ILE A 542 -15.62 -26.55 -23.35
C ILE A 542 -14.53 -27.43 -22.69
N TRP A 543 -14.72 -27.85 -21.43
CA TRP A 543 -13.78 -28.71 -20.71
C TRP A 543 -13.66 -30.12 -21.25
N LYS A 544 -14.67 -30.64 -21.92
CA LYS A 544 -14.70 -31.98 -22.50
C LYS A 544 -14.18 -32.07 -23.92
N ASP A 545 -13.81 -30.96 -24.56
CA ASP A 545 -13.27 -30.96 -25.92
C ASP A 545 -11.83 -31.51 -25.95
N GLN A 546 -11.68 -32.76 -26.40
CA GLN A 546 -10.38 -33.46 -26.52
C GLN A 546 -9.44 -32.85 -27.57
N ARG A 547 -9.94 -31.94 -28.41
CA ARG A 547 -9.13 -31.24 -29.43
C ARG A 547 -8.36 -30.05 -28.85
N LEU A 548 -8.62 -29.67 -27.60
CA LEU A 548 -7.90 -28.61 -26.87
C LEU A 548 -6.80 -29.21 -25.98
N PRO A 549 -5.74 -28.44 -25.65
CA PRO A 549 -4.70 -28.93 -24.74
C PRO A 549 -5.26 -29.42 -23.40
N PRO A 550 -4.58 -30.36 -22.72
CA PRO A 550 -5.01 -30.88 -21.42
C PRO A 550 -5.11 -29.77 -20.36
N SER A 551 -5.99 -29.94 -19.38
CA SER A 551 -6.17 -29.02 -18.28
C SER A 551 -5.89 -29.71 -16.94
N PRO A 552 -5.07 -29.10 -16.06
CA PRO A 552 -4.60 -29.76 -14.84
C PRO A 552 -5.69 -29.96 -13.77
N PHE A 553 -6.73 -29.10 -13.75
CA PHE A 553 -7.77 -29.11 -12.73
C PHE A 553 -9.14 -28.75 -13.29
N THR A 554 -10.19 -29.10 -12.54
CA THR A 554 -11.53 -28.55 -12.79
C THR A 554 -11.52 -27.05 -12.44
N ALA A 555 -11.83 -26.20 -13.42
CA ALA A 555 -11.86 -24.76 -13.20
C ALA A 555 -13.06 -24.36 -12.31
N TRP A 556 -12.85 -23.45 -11.38
CA TRP A 556 -13.95 -22.82 -10.65
C TRP A 556 -14.89 -22.08 -11.62
N PRO A 557 -16.19 -22.05 -11.39
CA PRO A 557 -17.17 -21.57 -12.38
C PRO A 557 -16.92 -20.17 -12.94
N ILE A 558 -16.46 -19.22 -12.12
CA ILE A 558 -16.22 -17.83 -12.53
C ILE A 558 -14.73 -17.52 -12.54
N ILE A 559 -14.00 -17.89 -11.49
CA ILE A 559 -12.60 -17.53 -11.29
C ILE A 559 -11.64 -18.37 -12.15
N GLY A 560 -12.07 -19.57 -12.56
CA GLY A 560 -11.24 -20.48 -13.33
C GLY A 560 -10.13 -21.09 -12.48
N ASN A 561 -8.91 -21.14 -13.02
CA ASN A 561 -7.72 -21.70 -12.37
C ASN A 561 -6.84 -20.65 -11.68
N VAL A 562 -7.27 -19.38 -11.58
CA VAL A 562 -6.45 -18.27 -11.05
C VAL A 562 -5.91 -18.56 -9.66
N LEU A 563 -6.75 -19.12 -8.77
CA LEU A 563 -6.37 -19.43 -7.39
C LEU A 563 -5.27 -20.50 -7.29
N HIS A 564 -5.12 -21.34 -8.30
CA HIS A 564 -4.11 -22.39 -8.32
C HIS A 564 -2.70 -21.87 -8.68
N LEU A 565 -2.59 -20.65 -9.23
CA LEU A 565 -1.31 -20.07 -9.68
C LEU A 565 -0.47 -19.48 -8.55
N GLY A 566 -1.10 -19.10 -7.43
CA GLY A 566 -0.38 -18.57 -6.26
C GLY A 566 0.32 -17.23 -6.52
N GLN A 567 1.34 -16.94 -5.71
CA GLN A 567 2.11 -15.68 -5.79
C GLN A 567 3.22 -15.72 -6.86
N LEU A 568 3.74 -16.91 -7.16
CA LEU A 568 4.80 -17.13 -8.16
C LEU A 568 4.27 -18.02 -9.28
N PRO A 569 3.47 -17.46 -10.22
CA PRO A 569 2.78 -18.24 -11.24
C PRO A 569 3.72 -19.09 -12.11
N HIS A 570 4.92 -18.59 -12.45
CA HIS A 570 5.89 -19.28 -13.28
C HIS A 570 6.38 -20.59 -12.66
N LEU A 571 6.61 -20.62 -11.34
CA LEU A 571 6.98 -21.85 -10.61
C LEU A 571 5.84 -22.85 -10.61
N LYS A 572 4.62 -22.36 -10.33
CA LYS A 572 3.44 -23.24 -10.30
C LYS A 572 3.11 -23.80 -11.68
N LEU A 573 3.28 -23.01 -12.73
CA LEU A 573 3.13 -23.46 -14.11
C LEU A 573 4.22 -24.45 -14.53
N MET A 574 5.44 -24.31 -14.04
CA MET A 574 6.52 -25.30 -14.23
C MET A 574 6.14 -26.64 -13.59
N GLU A 575 5.72 -26.65 -12.32
CA GLU A 575 5.23 -27.86 -11.63
C GLU A 575 4.05 -28.51 -12.39
N MET A 576 3.11 -27.72 -12.88
CA MET A 576 2.00 -28.23 -13.68
C MET A 576 2.46 -28.85 -15.00
N SER A 577 3.42 -28.22 -15.69
CA SER A 577 3.93 -28.73 -16.96
C SER A 577 4.67 -30.06 -16.82
N GLN A 578 5.40 -30.24 -15.73
CA GLN A 578 6.04 -31.53 -15.40
C GLN A 578 5.00 -32.66 -15.20
N ARG A 579 3.85 -32.34 -14.63
CA ARG A 579 2.81 -33.32 -14.30
C ARG A 579 1.82 -33.60 -15.45
N TYR A 580 1.44 -32.56 -16.22
CA TYR A 580 0.34 -32.63 -17.21
C TYR A 580 0.82 -32.50 -18.66
N GLY A 581 2.11 -32.24 -18.87
CA GLY A 581 2.71 -32.09 -20.19
C GLY A 581 3.12 -30.65 -20.53
N PRO A 582 3.95 -30.46 -21.56
CA PRO A 582 4.62 -29.21 -21.89
C PRO A 582 3.69 -28.14 -22.50
N ILE A 583 2.49 -28.53 -22.89
CA ILE A 583 1.42 -27.63 -23.34
C ILE A 583 0.16 -27.91 -22.50
N LEU A 584 -0.36 -26.90 -21.85
CA LEU A 584 -1.53 -27.04 -20.99
C LEU A 584 -2.49 -25.86 -21.13
N ARG A 585 -3.76 -26.12 -20.84
CA ARG A 585 -4.84 -25.15 -20.90
C ARG A 585 -5.31 -24.76 -19.51
N LEU A 586 -5.49 -23.49 -19.29
CA LEU A 586 -6.07 -22.92 -18.07
C LEU A 586 -7.28 -22.06 -18.40
N LYS A 587 -8.20 -21.92 -17.46
CA LYS A 587 -9.24 -20.90 -17.47
C LYS A 587 -8.86 -19.80 -16.50
N LEU A 588 -8.70 -18.57 -16.99
CA LEU A 588 -8.34 -17.40 -16.20
C LEU A 588 -9.49 -16.40 -16.27
N GLY A 589 -10.38 -16.41 -15.29
CA GLY A 589 -11.60 -15.62 -15.35
C GLY A 589 -12.51 -16.05 -16.51
N SER A 590 -12.81 -15.11 -17.40
CA SER A 590 -13.55 -15.37 -18.66
C SER A 590 -12.68 -16.00 -19.76
N ASP A 591 -11.37 -15.83 -19.68
CA ASP A 591 -10.46 -16.17 -20.77
C ASP A 591 -9.93 -17.60 -20.68
N VAL A 592 -9.65 -18.17 -21.82
CA VAL A 592 -8.89 -19.42 -21.95
C VAL A 592 -7.44 -19.07 -22.24
N ALA A 593 -6.53 -19.63 -21.48
CA ALA A 593 -5.08 -19.47 -21.67
C ALA A 593 -4.44 -20.81 -22.04
N VAL A 594 -3.48 -20.79 -22.95
CA VAL A 594 -2.63 -21.93 -23.29
C VAL A 594 -1.19 -21.57 -22.90
N VAL A 595 -0.57 -22.42 -22.11
CA VAL A 595 0.79 -22.23 -21.59
C VAL A 595 1.73 -23.19 -22.31
N PHE A 596 2.86 -22.66 -22.77
CA PHE A 596 3.93 -23.40 -23.44
C PHE A 596 5.16 -23.43 -22.52
N SER A 597 5.57 -24.63 -22.13
CA SER A 597 6.73 -24.88 -21.27
C SER A 597 7.81 -25.73 -21.97
N ASP A 598 7.81 -25.76 -23.29
CA ASP A 598 8.77 -26.46 -24.15
C ASP A 598 9.25 -25.51 -25.25
N TYR A 599 10.55 -25.55 -25.57
CA TYR A 599 11.17 -24.64 -26.52
C TYR A 599 10.63 -24.79 -27.94
N GLU A 600 10.56 -26.02 -28.47
CA GLU A 600 10.15 -26.25 -29.85
C GLU A 600 8.66 -25.92 -30.07
N LEU A 601 7.82 -26.26 -29.08
CA LEU A 601 6.38 -25.92 -29.13
C LEU A 601 6.18 -24.40 -29.05
N LEU A 602 6.91 -23.71 -28.19
CA LEU A 602 6.85 -22.26 -28.07
C LEU A 602 7.32 -21.55 -29.35
N LYS A 603 8.46 -21.97 -29.90
CA LYS A 603 9.02 -21.44 -31.14
C LYS A 603 8.05 -21.64 -32.31
N LYS A 604 7.47 -22.82 -32.44
CA LYS A 604 6.45 -23.12 -33.47
C LYS A 604 5.20 -22.26 -33.30
N ALA A 605 4.74 -22.09 -32.05
CA ALA A 605 3.56 -21.27 -31.73
C ALA A 605 3.80 -19.80 -32.08
N PHE A 606 4.90 -19.20 -31.58
CA PHE A 606 5.15 -17.74 -31.66
C PHE A 606 5.74 -17.29 -33.02
N SER A 607 6.03 -18.23 -33.92
CA SER A 607 6.47 -17.91 -35.29
C SER A 607 5.28 -17.70 -36.26
N GLN A 608 4.05 -18.01 -35.85
CA GLN A 608 2.83 -17.85 -36.66
C GLN A 608 2.29 -16.41 -36.56
N ASP A 609 1.69 -15.88 -37.64
CA ASP A 609 1.05 -14.56 -37.61
C ASP A 609 -0.19 -14.55 -36.72
N GLU A 610 -0.97 -15.64 -36.73
CA GLU A 610 -2.21 -15.82 -35.99
C GLU A 610 -2.03 -15.74 -34.48
N THR A 611 -0.82 -15.96 -33.97
CA THR A 611 -0.48 -15.95 -32.54
C THR A 611 0.26 -14.69 -32.12
N SER A 612 0.42 -13.73 -33.02
CA SER A 612 1.15 -12.48 -32.75
C SER A 612 0.30 -11.37 -32.14
N GLY A 613 -0.99 -11.59 -31.86
CA GLY A 613 -1.87 -10.62 -31.21
C GLY A 613 -1.55 -10.36 -29.74
N ARG A 614 -2.07 -9.26 -29.21
CA ARG A 614 -1.99 -8.87 -27.79
C ARG A 614 -3.36 -8.98 -27.11
N PRO A 615 -3.42 -9.21 -25.79
CA PRO A 615 -4.68 -9.16 -25.04
C PRO A 615 -5.43 -7.85 -25.27
N ARG A 616 -6.74 -7.93 -25.52
CA ARG A 616 -7.60 -6.77 -25.78
C ARG A 616 -8.72 -6.67 -24.74
N ASN A 617 -9.28 -5.48 -24.59
CA ASN A 617 -10.36 -5.20 -23.63
C ASN A 617 -9.98 -5.45 -22.17
N THR A 618 -8.71 -5.57 -21.85
CA THR A 618 -8.20 -5.59 -20.49
C THR A 618 -8.13 -4.16 -19.94
N ILE A 619 -8.05 -4.04 -18.62
CA ILE A 619 -7.83 -2.72 -18.00
C ILE A 619 -6.48 -2.15 -18.43
N THR A 620 -5.47 -3.00 -18.55
CA THR A 620 -4.14 -2.63 -19.04
C THR A 620 -4.20 -2.09 -20.48
N ASP A 621 -4.89 -2.76 -21.38
CA ASP A 621 -5.10 -2.31 -22.78
C ASP A 621 -5.76 -0.92 -22.84
N VAL A 622 -6.82 -0.71 -22.05
CA VAL A 622 -7.53 0.58 -21.97
C VAL A 622 -6.64 1.70 -21.42
N MET A 623 -5.77 1.40 -20.45
CA MET A 623 -4.90 2.40 -19.81
C MET A 623 -3.69 2.77 -20.68
N ILE A 624 -3.18 1.82 -21.49
CA ILE A 624 -1.94 1.99 -22.27
C ILE A 624 -2.20 2.55 -23.68
N GLY A 625 -3.45 2.84 -24.04
CA GLY A 625 -3.77 3.57 -25.26
C GLY A 625 -4.35 2.74 -26.40
N ASN A 626 -4.99 1.61 -26.09
CA ASN A 626 -5.93 0.93 -26.98
C ASN A 626 -5.40 0.68 -28.42
N ASN A 627 -4.41 -0.18 -28.56
CA ASN A 627 -3.76 -0.56 -29.83
C ASN A 627 -2.68 0.42 -30.35
N THR A 628 -1.96 1.07 -29.48
CA THR A 628 -0.83 1.96 -29.83
C THR A 628 0.51 1.45 -29.26
N GLY A 629 1.61 2.11 -29.60
CA GLY A 629 2.96 1.77 -29.14
C GLY A 629 3.57 0.58 -29.89
N LEU A 630 4.66 0.04 -29.36
CA LEU A 630 5.43 -1.07 -29.93
C LEU A 630 5.08 -2.42 -29.29
N ILE A 631 4.70 -2.41 -28.00
CA ILE A 631 4.43 -3.61 -27.22
C ILE A 631 2.97 -4.06 -27.38
N PHE A 632 2.01 -3.12 -27.28
CA PHE A 632 0.58 -3.42 -27.20
C PHE A 632 -0.19 -3.25 -28.52
N SER A 633 0.42 -2.75 -29.58
CA SER A 633 -0.22 -2.67 -30.91
C SER A 633 -0.27 -4.04 -31.63
N ASP A 634 -1.21 -4.23 -32.55
CA ASP A 634 -1.43 -5.43 -33.34
C ASP A 634 -1.52 -5.18 -34.85
N GLY A 635 -1.53 -6.25 -35.58
CA GLY A 635 -1.82 -6.25 -37.03
C GLY A 635 -0.80 -5.44 -37.83
N ASN A 636 -1.29 -4.69 -38.84
CA ASN A 636 -0.43 -3.93 -39.76
C ASN A 636 0.26 -2.74 -39.05
N LEU A 637 -0.44 -2.10 -38.12
CA LEU A 637 0.12 -1.02 -37.30
C LEU A 637 1.41 -1.50 -36.58
N TRP A 638 1.31 -2.61 -35.88
CA TRP A 638 2.48 -3.19 -35.21
C TRP A 638 3.59 -3.59 -36.20
N LYS A 639 3.26 -4.19 -37.34
CA LYS A 639 4.25 -4.61 -38.34
C LYS A 639 5.02 -3.40 -38.89
N GLU A 640 4.34 -2.30 -39.15
CA GLU A 640 4.90 -1.06 -39.66
C GLU A 640 5.84 -0.42 -38.63
N HIS A 641 5.34 -0.14 -37.43
CA HIS A 641 6.11 0.52 -36.40
C HIS A 641 7.23 -0.36 -35.83
N ARG A 642 7.06 -1.70 -35.77
CA ARG A 642 8.17 -2.60 -35.42
C ARG A 642 9.28 -2.54 -36.47
N ARG A 643 8.94 -2.54 -37.77
CA ARG A 643 9.95 -2.42 -38.84
C ARG A 643 10.69 -1.07 -38.74
N PHE A 644 9.95 -0.01 -38.56
CA PHE A 644 10.51 1.33 -38.34
C PHE A 644 11.45 1.34 -37.12
N ALA A 645 10.99 0.88 -35.96
CA ALA A 645 11.79 0.85 -34.74
C ALA A 645 13.09 0.03 -34.89
N LEU A 646 13.02 -1.17 -35.50
CA LEU A 646 14.19 -1.99 -35.76
C LEU A 646 15.21 -1.32 -36.74
N SER A 647 14.72 -0.60 -37.77
CA SER A 647 15.58 0.17 -38.68
C SER A 647 16.23 1.32 -37.91
N THR A 648 15.42 2.13 -37.22
CA THR A 648 15.88 3.28 -36.45
C THR A 648 16.94 2.90 -35.41
N LEU A 649 16.67 1.87 -34.59
CA LEU A 649 17.61 1.41 -33.57
C LEU A 649 18.92 0.90 -34.19
N ARG A 650 18.87 0.26 -35.38
CA ARG A 650 20.06 -0.13 -36.14
C ARG A 650 20.84 1.09 -36.67
N ASP A 651 20.12 2.10 -37.18
CA ASP A 651 20.73 3.33 -37.69
C ASP A 651 21.33 4.17 -36.57
N LEU A 652 20.71 4.17 -35.39
CA LEU A 652 21.22 4.76 -34.15
C LEU A 652 22.48 4.05 -33.61
N GLY A 653 22.96 3.01 -34.27
CA GLY A 653 24.27 2.43 -33.94
C GLY A 653 24.26 1.19 -33.08
N MET A 654 23.20 0.39 -33.12
CA MET A 654 23.32 -0.98 -32.61
C MET A 654 24.44 -1.72 -33.35
N GLY A 655 25.63 -1.78 -32.72
CA GLY A 655 26.85 -2.33 -33.29
C GLY A 655 27.81 -1.30 -33.93
N LYS A 656 27.61 0.01 -33.74
CA LYS A 656 28.50 1.10 -34.20
C LYS A 656 29.15 1.84 -33.03
N SER A 657 30.24 2.54 -33.27
CA SER A 657 31.11 3.21 -32.28
C SER A 657 30.38 4.20 -31.36
N TRP A 658 29.45 5.00 -31.89
CA TRP A 658 28.77 6.04 -31.12
C TRP A 658 27.98 5.53 -29.89
N LEU A 659 27.16 4.49 -30.04
CA LEU A 659 26.37 3.95 -28.94
C LEU A 659 27.26 3.26 -27.89
N GLN A 660 28.34 2.62 -28.32
CA GLN A 660 29.35 2.08 -27.41
C GLN A 660 29.99 3.20 -26.57
N GLU A 661 30.32 4.33 -27.16
CA GLU A 661 30.90 5.47 -26.46
C GLU A 661 29.93 6.03 -25.40
N GLN A 662 28.62 6.14 -25.72
CA GLN A 662 27.59 6.57 -24.77
C GLN A 662 27.46 5.59 -23.61
N ILE A 663 27.45 4.28 -23.87
CA ILE A 663 27.37 3.26 -22.82
C ILE A 663 28.60 3.31 -21.91
N LEU A 664 29.80 3.48 -22.51
CA LEU A 664 31.06 3.58 -21.75
C LEU A 664 31.14 4.85 -20.92
N ASP A 665 30.67 6.00 -21.41
CA ASP A 665 30.61 7.24 -20.62
C ASP A 665 29.68 7.08 -19.39
N GLU A 666 28.52 6.46 -19.57
CA GLU A 666 27.60 6.19 -18.44
C GLU A 666 28.16 5.11 -17.50
N ALA A 667 28.84 4.07 -18.02
CA ALA A 667 29.53 3.07 -17.20
C ALA A 667 30.66 3.69 -16.36
N ASP A 668 31.44 4.61 -16.91
CA ASP A 668 32.48 5.32 -16.19
C ASP A 668 31.92 6.24 -15.10
N ARG A 669 30.79 6.90 -15.35
CA ARG A 669 30.08 7.68 -14.35
C ARG A 669 29.56 6.82 -13.20
N LEU A 670 29.01 5.63 -13.51
CA LEU A 670 28.60 4.65 -12.51
C LEU A 670 29.79 4.19 -11.67
N VAL A 671 30.91 3.85 -12.33
CA VAL A 671 32.15 3.46 -11.63
C VAL A 671 32.64 4.58 -10.69
N ARG A 672 32.63 5.84 -11.14
CA ARG A 672 32.99 6.99 -10.28
C ARG A 672 32.00 7.17 -9.12
N ALA A 673 30.69 6.98 -9.34
CA ALA A 673 29.68 7.09 -8.29
C ALA A 673 29.81 5.97 -7.25
N LEU A 674 30.09 4.74 -7.69
CA LEU A 674 30.38 3.61 -6.78
C LEU A 674 31.69 3.82 -6.01
N ALA A 675 32.74 4.34 -6.66
CA ALA A 675 34.01 4.67 -5.98
C ALA A 675 33.84 5.77 -4.92
N ALA A 676 32.94 6.74 -5.15
CA ALA A 676 32.65 7.80 -4.20
C ALA A 676 31.99 7.30 -2.90
N THR A 677 31.48 6.08 -2.86
CA THR A 677 30.96 5.44 -1.63
C THR A 677 32.05 5.05 -0.65
N GLN A 678 33.31 5.03 -1.07
CA GLN A 678 34.49 4.74 -0.23
C GLN A 678 34.34 3.45 0.59
N GLY A 679 33.80 2.38 -0.02
CA GLY A 679 33.60 1.10 0.65
C GLY A 679 32.46 1.09 1.69
N GLN A 680 31.61 2.10 1.75
CA GLN A 680 30.44 2.10 2.62
C GLN A 680 29.31 1.22 2.03
N PRO A 681 28.51 0.52 2.88
CA PRO A 681 27.39 -0.29 2.45
C PRO A 681 26.38 0.52 1.65
N THR A 682 26.26 0.25 0.36
CA THR A 682 25.49 1.04 -0.60
C THR A 682 24.44 0.19 -1.31
N ASP A 683 23.22 0.74 -1.48
CA ASP A 683 22.21 0.15 -2.37
C ASP A 683 22.52 0.54 -3.83
N PRO A 684 22.91 -0.39 -4.69
CA PRO A 684 23.32 -0.09 -6.08
C PRO A 684 22.14 0.24 -6.99
N LEU A 685 20.91 -0.02 -6.55
CA LEU A 685 19.70 0.07 -7.37
C LEU A 685 19.57 1.41 -8.10
N HIS A 686 19.67 2.52 -7.35
CA HIS A 686 19.48 3.84 -7.94
C HIS A 686 20.58 4.20 -8.94
N LEU A 687 21.82 3.85 -8.66
CA LEU A 687 22.96 4.15 -9.53
C LEU A 687 22.87 3.36 -10.84
N VAL A 688 22.62 2.05 -10.75
CA VAL A 688 22.46 1.19 -11.93
C VAL A 688 21.25 1.62 -12.78
N THR A 689 20.10 1.88 -12.12
CA THR A 689 18.89 2.31 -12.84
C THR A 689 19.11 3.66 -13.56
N ASN A 690 19.75 4.63 -12.90
CA ASN A 690 20.08 5.93 -13.52
C ASN A 690 20.99 5.77 -14.75
N THR A 691 22.02 4.91 -14.65
CA THR A 691 22.94 4.62 -15.76
C THR A 691 22.19 4.07 -16.96
N ILE A 692 21.43 2.99 -16.79
CA ILE A 692 20.70 2.34 -17.88
C ILE A 692 19.63 3.28 -18.46
N SER A 693 18.90 4.00 -17.60
CA SER A 693 17.90 4.96 -18.08
C SER A 693 18.49 6.09 -18.91
N ASN A 694 19.69 6.59 -18.58
CA ASN A 694 20.37 7.60 -19.38
C ASN A 694 20.80 7.07 -20.75
N ILE A 695 21.23 5.81 -20.84
CA ILE A 695 21.57 5.19 -22.14
C ILE A 695 20.30 5.14 -23.01
N ILE A 696 19.17 4.71 -22.46
CA ILE A 696 17.89 4.69 -23.16
C ILE A 696 17.43 6.11 -23.53
N CYS A 697 17.56 7.10 -22.64
CA CYS A 697 17.23 8.50 -22.95
C CYS A 697 18.08 9.07 -24.08
N ALA A 698 19.38 8.76 -24.11
CA ALA A 698 20.26 9.18 -25.19
C ALA A 698 19.82 8.61 -26.55
N ALA A 699 19.43 7.33 -26.60
CA ALA A 699 18.94 6.69 -27.82
C ALA A 699 17.51 7.14 -28.22
N ALA A 700 16.62 7.33 -27.26
CA ALA A 700 15.21 7.63 -27.52
C ALA A 700 14.96 9.11 -27.83
N VAL A 701 15.58 10.03 -27.07
CA VAL A 701 15.29 11.47 -27.09
C VAL A 701 16.55 12.36 -27.21
N GLY A 702 17.73 11.77 -27.41
CA GLY A 702 18.99 12.50 -27.60
C GLY A 702 19.46 13.28 -26.36
N LYS A 703 18.97 12.94 -25.16
CA LYS A 703 19.24 13.69 -23.93
C LYS A 703 19.78 12.80 -22.82
N ARG A 704 20.69 13.38 -22.04
CA ARG A 704 21.22 12.82 -20.81
C ARG A 704 20.83 13.68 -19.62
N TYR A 705 20.51 13.06 -18.48
CA TYR A 705 20.18 13.71 -17.20
C TYR A 705 21.25 13.48 -16.14
N ASN A 706 21.42 14.44 -15.25
CA ASN A 706 22.25 14.25 -14.07
C ASN A 706 21.52 13.35 -13.05
N TYR A 707 22.28 12.55 -12.29
CA TYR A 707 21.70 11.65 -11.27
C TYR A 707 20.97 12.39 -10.13
N ASP A 708 21.31 13.69 -9.94
CA ASP A 708 20.68 14.57 -8.94
C ASP A 708 19.49 15.37 -9.49
N ASP A 709 19.20 15.26 -10.78
CA ASP A 709 18.08 15.95 -11.41
C ASP A 709 16.74 15.46 -10.83
N GLU A 710 15.98 16.38 -10.23
CA GLU A 710 14.72 16.04 -9.55
C GLU A 710 13.65 15.54 -10.53
N TYR A 711 13.58 16.11 -11.73
CA TYR A 711 12.67 15.66 -12.78
C TYR A 711 12.98 14.23 -13.20
N PHE A 712 14.25 13.92 -13.45
CA PHE A 712 14.68 12.57 -13.82
C PHE A 712 14.40 11.55 -12.70
N ARG A 713 14.68 11.89 -11.45
CA ARG A 713 14.31 11.07 -10.29
C ARG A 713 12.80 10.84 -10.19
N ALA A 714 11.98 11.86 -10.48
CA ALA A 714 10.53 11.72 -10.51
C ALA A 714 10.07 10.79 -11.64
N LEU A 715 10.64 10.93 -12.83
CA LEU A 715 10.37 10.04 -13.98
C LEU A 715 10.65 8.57 -13.60
N LEU A 716 11.82 8.28 -13.03
CA LEU A 716 12.20 6.92 -12.64
C LEU A 716 11.34 6.36 -11.49
N ARG A 717 10.99 7.17 -10.49
CA ARG A 717 10.05 6.76 -9.43
C ARG A 717 8.68 6.39 -10.00
N ASN A 718 8.19 7.16 -10.97
CA ASN A 718 6.91 6.90 -11.62
C ASN A 718 6.94 5.65 -12.50
N GLU A 719 8.03 5.43 -13.25
CA GLU A 719 8.22 4.21 -14.05
C GLU A 719 8.22 2.97 -13.16
N ARG A 720 8.99 2.99 -12.08
CA ARG A 720 9.02 1.90 -11.10
C ARG A 720 7.65 1.67 -10.47
N SER A 721 6.93 2.73 -10.09
CA SER A 721 5.57 2.63 -9.55
C SER A 721 4.61 2.02 -10.57
N PHE A 722 4.75 2.37 -11.84
CA PHE A 722 3.98 1.81 -12.94
C PHE A 722 4.23 0.29 -13.05
N VAL A 723 5.48 -0.15 -13.16
CA VAL A 723 5.83 -1.57 -13.27
C VAL A 723 5.36 -2.38 -12.04
N GLN A 724 5.50 -1.83 -10.84
CA GLN A 724 5.06 -2.49 -9.60
C GLN A 724 3.53 -2.67 -9.50
N MET A 725 2.76 -1.80 -10.15
CA MET A 725 1.29 -1.88 -10.11
C MET A 725 0.69 -2.87 -11.10
N PHE A 726 1.45 -3.28 -12.11
CA PHE A 726 1.01 -4.20 -13.14
C PHE A 726 1.59 -5.60 -12.90
N ASN A 727 0.72 -6.56 -12.67
CA ASN A 727 1.07 -7.98 -12.59
C ASN A 727 0.73 -8.67 -13.92
N GLN A 728 1.49 -9.71 -14.28
CA GLN A 728 1.20 -10.51 -15.49
C GLN A 728 -0.20 -11.10 -15.49
N ILE A 729 -0.74 -11.45 -14.30
CA ILE A 729 -2.09 -11.97 -14.13
C ILE A 729 -2.80 -11.09 -13.09
N SER A 730 -3.48 -10.06 -13.57
CA SER A 730 -4.18 -9.10 -12.72
C SER A 730 -5.68 -9.41 -12.64
N MET A 731 -6.25 -9.40 -11.43
CA MET A 731 -7.69 -9.57 -11.24
C MET A 731 -8.51 -8.48 -11.95
N LEU A 732 -7.98 -7.26 -12.06
CA LEU A 732 -8.64 -6.18 -12.81
C LEU A 732 -8.66 -6.45 -14.32
N ASP A 733 -7.61 -7.09 -14.87
CA ASP A 733 -7.54 -7.44 -16.28
C ASP A 733 -8.43 -8.66 -16.60
N LEU A 734 -8.47 -9.64 -15.70
CA LEU A 734 -9.32 -10.82 -15.84
C LEU A 734 -10.82 -10.52 -15.64
N PHE A 735 -11.13 -9.53 -14.82
CA PHE A 735 -12.49 -9.10 -14.49
C PHE A 735 -12.61 -7.58 -14.53
N PRO A 736 -12.68 -6.96 -15.72
CA PRO A 736 -12.70 -5.50 -15.86
C PRO A 736 -13.87 -4.81 -15.13
N VAL A 737 -14.95 -5.52 -14.87
CA VAL A 737 -16.09 -5.02 -14.09
C VAL A 737 -15.73 -4.68 -12.66
N LEU A 738 -14.67 -5.26 -12.11
CA LEU A 738 -14.20 -4.96 -10.76
C LEU A 738 -13.75 -3.50 -10.59
N ARG A 739 -13.42 -2.78 -11.67
CA ARG A 739 -13.10 -1.33 -11.63
C ARG A 739 -14.21 -0.47 -11.02
N PHE A 740 -15.44 -0.99 -10.95
CA PHE A 740 -16.58 -0.30 -10.35
C PHE A 740 -16.82 -0.71 -8.88
N VAL A 741 -16.11 -1.72 -8.38
CA VAL A 741 -16.32 -2.35 -7.07
C VAL A 741 -15.20 -1.95 -6.11
N PRO A 742 -15.48 -1.35 -4.92
CA PRO A 742 -14.45 -1.20 -3.88
C PRO A 742 -13.95 -2.58 -3.39
N PRO A 743 -12.65 -2.76 -3.10
CA PRO A 743 -11.54 -1.80 -3.16
C PRO A 743 -10.87 -1.69 -4.55
N PHE A 744 -11.27 -2.49 -5.54
CA PHE A 744 -10.68 -2.52 -6.87
C PHE A 744 -10.80 -1.18 -7.60
N ARG A 745 -11.89 -0.41 -7.33
CA ARG A 745 -12.06 0.95 -7.84
C ARG A 745 -10.93 1.88 -7.41
N THR A 746 -10.50 1.79 -6.16
CA THR A 746 -9.37 2.59 -5.64
C THR A 746 -8.07 2.19 -6.32
N LEU A 747 -7.82 0.87 -6.45
CA LEU A 747 -6.66 0.35 -7.19
C LEU A 747 -6.68 0.79 -8.66
N TYR A 748 -7.84 0.75 -9.32
CA TYR A 748 -8.01 1.22 -10.69
C TYR A 748 -7.69 2.70 -10.82
N LYS A 749 -8.23 3.56 -9.94
CA LYS A 749 -7.94 5.00 -9.93
C LYS A 749 -6.44 5.27 -9.74
N LYS A 750 -5.81 4.60 -8.80
CA LYS A 750 -4.37 4.75 -8.55
C LYS A 750 -3.52 4.31 -9.75
N ARG A 751 -3.88 3.21 -10.43
CA ARG A 751 -3.23 2.78 -11.68
C ARG A 751 -3.39 3.85 -12.76
N LEU A 752 -4.59 4.40 -12.93
CA LEU A 752 -4.88 5.44 -13.91
C LEU A 752 -4.06 6.71 -13.63
N GLU A 753 -4.01 7.16 -12.39
CA GLU A 753 -3.22 8.31 -11.95
C GLU A 753 -1.73 8.14 -12.27
N VAL A 754 -1.13 7.02 -11.86
CA VAL A 754 0.28 6.73 -12.15
C VAL A 754 0.55 6.66 -13.66
N THR A 755 -0.37 6.09 -14.43
CA THR A 755 -0.25 6.02 -15.90
C THR A 755 -0.31 7.42 -16.53
N GLN A 756 -1.23 8.29 -16.07
CA GLN A 756 -1.35 9.67 -16.53
C GLN A 756 -0.10 10.50 -16.21
N ILE A 757 0.42 10.40 -14.98
CA ILE A 757 1.66 11.07 -14.58
C ILE A 757 2.85 10.59 -15.45
N ARG A 758 2.94 9.28 -15.69
CA ARG A 758 3.97 8.69 -16.56
C ARG A 758 3.93 9.29 -17.97
N TYR A 759 2.77 9.32 -18.60
CA TYR A 759 2.63 9.87 -19.95
C TYR A 759 2.85 11.39 -20.00
N ALA A 760 2.44 12.14 -18.97
CA ALA A 760 2.72 13.58 -18.88
C ALA A 760 4.23 13.87 -18.83
N HIS A 761 5.00 13.07 -18.06
CA HIS A 761 6.44 13.19 -18.03
C HIS A 761 7.08 12.86 -19.41
N ILE A 762 6.67 11.78 -20.04
CA ILE A 762 7.22 11.38 -21.34
C ILE A 762 6.87 12.41 -22.42
N ALA A 763 5.62 12.93 -22.42
CA ALA A 763 5.22 14.00 -23.33
C ALA A 763 6.08 15.26 -23.17
N ALA A 764 6.40 15.65 -21.94
CA ALA A 764 7.28 16.81 -21.69
C ALA A 764 8.69 16.59 -22.24
N VAL A 765 9.23 15.36 -22.16
CA VAL A 765 10.55 14.99 -22.75
C VAL A 765 10.48 15.07 -24.28
N ILE A 766 9.41 14.57 -24.89
CA ILE A 766 9.19 14.62 -26.35
C ILE A 766 9.06 16.08 -26.80
N ASP A 767 8.31 16.90 -26.08
CA ASP A 767 8.12 18.33 -26.42
C ASP A 767 9.43 19.14 -26.31
N GLU A 768 10.29 18.77 -25.37
CA GLU A 768 11.62 19.34 -25.26
C GLU A 768 12.50 18.90 -26.44
N ALA A 769 12.47 17.62 -26.83
CA ALA A 769 13.20 17.12 -28.01
C ALA A 769 12.71 17.79 -29.31
N LYS A 770 11.39 18.03 -29.47
CA LYS A 770 10.81 18.73 -30.60
C LYS A 770 11.28 20.18 -30.75
N LYS A 771 11.67 20.86 -29.66
CA LYS A 771 12.17 22.25 -29.65
C LYS A 771 13.64 22.38 -30.03
N SER A 772 14.40 21.30 -30.02
CA SER A 772 15.80 21.31 -30.44
C SER A 772 15.87 21.50 -31.95
N PRO A 773 16.71 22.42 -32.46
CA PRO A 773 16.82 22.67 -33.91
C PRO A 773 17.29 21.41 -34.65
N LEU A 774 16.57 21.04 -35.71
CA LEU A 774 16.90 19.91 -36.59
C LEU A 774 18.12 20.18 -37.51
N ASP A 775 18.73 21.39 -37.41
CA ASP A 775 19.74 21.86 -38.36
C ASP A 775 21.18 21.38 -38.08
N ASN A 776 21.42 20.67 -36.99
CA ASN A 776 22.72 20.03 -36.79
C ASN A 776 22.60 18.56 -37.15
N GLY A 777 23.05 18.20 -38.36
CA GLY A 777 22.99 16.85 -38.95
C GLY A 777 23.67 15.71 -38.18
N ASP A 778 24.06 15.92 -36.92
CA ASP A 778 24.75 14.96 -36.06
C ASP A 778 23.92 14.38 -34.90
N LYS A 779 22.69 14.84 -34.64
CA LYS A 779 21.86 14.29 -33.58
C LYS A 779 20.81 13.34 -34.12
N MET A 780 21.17 12.08 -34.17
CA MET A 780 20.24 10.97 -34.47
C MET A 780 19.66 10.42 -33.16
N ASP A 781 18.35 10.58 -32.94
CA ASP A 781 17.59 9.90 -31.89
C ASP A 781 16.25 9.42 -32.45
N TYR A 782 15.56 8.55 -31.69
CA TYR A 782 14.32 7.94 -32.16
C TYR A 782 13.21 8.98 -32.44
N VAL A 783 13.05 10.02 -31.58
CA VAL A 783 12.04 11.06 -31.76
C VAL A 783 12.26 11.81 -33.06
N ASN A 784 13.50 12.25 -33.34
CA ASN A 784 13.81 12.99 -34.55
C ASN A 784 13.64 12.13 -35.83
N MET A 785 13.99 10.85 -35.79
CA MET A 785 13.77 9.94 -36.92
C MET A 785 12.29 9.70 -37.16
N PHE A 786 11.48 9.55 -36.07
CA PHE A 786 10.02 9.41 -36.19
C PHE A 786 9.36 10.67 -36.78
N LEU A 787 9.75 11.85 -36.35
CA LEU A 787 9.25 13.10 -36.86
C LEU A 787 9.65 13.33 -38.33
N SER A 788 10.82 12.89 -38.72
CA SER A 788 11.28 12.92 -40.14
C SER A 788 10.42 12.01 -41.02
N GLU A 789 10.11 10.80 -40.57
CA GLU A 789 9.22 9.88 -41.28
C GLU A 789 7.77 10.44 -41.31
N GLN A 790 7.27 11.03 -40.23
CA GLN A 790 5.97 11.71 -40.19
C GLN A 790 5.87 12.83 -41.22
N ARG A 791 6.92 13.67 -41.37
CA ARG A 791 6.97 14.73 -42.39
C ARG A 791 7.02 14.13 -43.80
N ARG A 792 7.89 13.13 -44.05
CA ARG A 792 7.99 12.44 -45.32
C ARG A 792 6.65 11.88 -45.80
N GLN A 793 5.90 11.26 -44.91
CA GLN A 793 4.57 10.70 -45.25
C GLN A 793 3.53 11.79 -45.50
N ARG A 794 3.56 12.90 -44.76
CA ARG A 794 2.69 14.08 -45.03
C ARG A 794 3.01 14.69 -46.41
N GLU A 795 4.25 14.90 -46.74
CA GLU A 795 4.72 15.46 -48.02
C GLU A 795 4.40 14.53 -49.21
N SER A 796 4.44 13.23 -48.99
CA SER A 796 4.07 12.21 -49.97
C SER A 796 2.55 12.01 -50.11
N GLY A 797 1.73 12.77 -49.38
CA GLY A 797 0.25 12.72 -49.44
C GLY A 797 -0.37 11.41 -48.95
N VAL A 798 0.28 10.68 -48.03
CA VAL A 798 -0.24 9.45 -47.45
C VAL A 798 -1.50 9.78 -46.61
N ALA A 799 -2.68 9.39 -47.11
CA ALA A 799 -3.93 9.49 -46.35
C ALA A 799 -3.91 8.47 -45.20
N ASN A 800 -4.24 8.92 -43.99
CA ASN A 800 -4.28 8.07 -42.76
C ASN A 800 -2.91 7.53 -42.32
N SER A 801 -1.90 8.39 -42.28
CA SER A 801 -0.60 8.03 -41.71
C SER A 801 -0.74 7.54 -40.25
N THR A 802 -0.08 6.43 -39.93
CA THR A 802 -0.02 5.88 -38.55
C THR A 802 1.06 6.55 -37.70
N PHE A 803 1.88 7.44 -38.30
CA PHE A 803 2.93 8.21 -37.62
C PHE A 803 2.33 9.50 -37.02
N ASP A 804 1.62 9.38 -35.92
CA ASP A 804 1.03 10.48 -35.16
C ASP A 804 1.69 10.67 -33.80
N ASP A 805 1.33 11.74 -33.09
CA ASP A 805 1.92 12.09 -31.79
C ASP A 805 1.53 11.10 -30.69
N GLU A 806 0.38 10.44 -30.77
CA GLU A 806 -0.06 9.43 -29.80
C GLU A 806 0.78 8.16 -29.96
N GLN A 807 1.01 7.72 -31.19
CA GLN A 807 1.87 6.58 -31.48
C GLN A 807 3.33 6.86 -31.07
N LEU A 808 3.83 8.10 -31.28
CA LEU A 808 5.17 8.50 -30.83
C LEU A 808 5.27 8.41 -29.30
N LEU A 809 4.30 9.02 -28.58
CA LEU A 809 4.24 9.02 -27.11
C LEU A 809 4.31 7.60 -26.55
N HIS A 810 3.45 6.69 -27.06
CA HIS A 810 3.41 5.32 -26.60
C HIS A 810 4.66 4.51 -27.02
N SER A 811 5.24 4.79 -28.18
CA SER A 811 6.49 4.15 -28.59
C SER A 811 7.68 4.53 -27.70
N ILE A 812 7.81 5.80 -27.32
CA ILE A 812 8.85 6.26 -26.38
C ILE A 812 8.59 5.67 -24.98
N ALA A 813 7.34 5.64 -24.52
CA ALA A 813 6.96 5.02 -23.25
C ALA A 813 7.35 3.54 -23.20
N ASP A 814 7.12 2.82 -24.29
CA ASP A 814 7.48 1.40 -24.40
C ASP A 814 9.00 1.19 -24.42
N LEU A 815 9.75 2.00 -25.18
CA LEU A 815 11.22 1.91 -25.24
C LEU A 815 11.85 2.22 -23.89
N PHE A 816 11.38 3.27 -23.20
CA PHE A 816 11.92 3.70 -21.92
C PHE A 816 11.62 2.67 -20.83
N GLY A 817 10.37 2.23 -20.71
CA GLY A 817 9.97 1.26 -19.68
C GLY A 817 10.59 -0.12 -19.87
N ALA A 818 10.61 -0.64 -21.11
CA ALA A 818 11.19 -1.94 -21.39
C ALA A 818 12.71 -1.95 -21.20
N GLY A 819 13.40 -0.90 -21.62
CA GLY A 819 14.87 -0.83 -21.58
C GLY A 819 15.42 -0.60 -20.17
N THR A 820 14.80 0.28 -19.41
CA THR A 820 15.27 0.67 -18.08
C THR A 820 15.22 -0.48 -17.07
N GLU A 821 14.05 -1.05 -16.83
CA GLU A 821 13.83 -2.01 -15.74
C GLU A 821 14.49 -3.38 -16.01
N THR A 822 14.43 -3.86 -17.24
CA THR A 822 14.90 -5.21 -17.55
C THR A 822 16.42 -5.32 -17.45
N THR A 823 17.17 -4.39 -18.06
CA THR A 823 18.62 -4.39 -18.04
C THR A 823 19.17 -4.07 -16.66
N SER A 824 18.60 -3.07 -15.97
CA SER A 824 19.01 -2.73 -14.60
C SER A 824 18.87 -3.91 -13.65
N ASN A 825 17.72 -4.60 -13.66
CA ASN A 825 17.48 -5.75 -12.78
C ASN A 825 18.41 -6.91 -13.13
N THR A 826 18.72 -7.14 -14.42
CA THR A 826 19.68 -8.19 -14.80
C THR A 826 21.07 -7.92 -14.23
N ILE A 827 21.55 -6.67 -14.28
CA ILE A 827 22.82 -6.27 -13.67
C ILE A 827 22.80 -6.48 -12.16
N LEU A 828 21.73 -6.03 -11.49
CA LEU A 828 21.56 -6.18 -10.03
C LEU A 828 21.57 -7.65 -9.59
N PHE A 829 20.88 -8.53 -10.32
CA PHE A 829 20.97 -9.97 -10.09
C PHE A 829 22.37 -10.49 -10.36
N GLY A 830 23.03 -10.01 -11.42
CA GLY A 830 24.42 -10.35 -11.69
C GLY A 830 25.34 -10.04 -10.52
N LEU A 831 25.20 -8.87 -9.89
CA LEU A 831 25.97 -8.53 -8.67
C LEU A 831 25.69 -9.50 -7.51
N LEU A 832 24.42 -9.88 -7.31
CA LEU A 832 24.04 -10.87 -6.28
C LEU A 832 24.64 -12.25 -6.59
N PHE A 833 24.62 -12.71 -7.86
CA PHE A 833 25.25 -13.97 -8.24
C PHE A 833 26.76 -13.96 -8.02
N MET A 834 27.45 -12.83 -8.25
CA MET A 834 28.88 -12.72 -8.01
C MET A 834 29.22 -12.84 -6.53
N VAL A 835 28.51 -12.18 -5.63
CA VAL A 835 28.79 -12.28 -4.18
C VAL A 835 28.40 -13.64 -3.59
N GLU A 836 27.41 -14.34 -4.16
CA GLU A 836 27.07 -15.72 -3.76
C GLU A 836 28.01 -16.77 -4.35
N ASN A 837 28.75 -16.45 -5.45
CA ASN A 837 29.66 -17.39 -6.14
C ASN A 837 31.07 -16.80 -6.30
N PRO A 838 31.85 -16.66 -5.21
CA PRO A 838 33.14 -15.98 -5.24
C PRO A 838 34.17 -16.61 -6.20
N ALA A 839 34.09 -17.92 -6.42
CA ALA A 839 34.98 -18.61 -7.36
C ALA A 839 34.70 -18.21 -8.82
N VAL A 840 33.44 -18.07 -9.19
CA VAL A 840 33.03 -17.57 -10.50
C VAL A 840 33.45 -16.11 -10.65
N PHE A 841 33.21 -15.28 -9.61
CA PHE A 841 33.58 -13.87 -9.62
C PHE A 841 35.08 -13.66 -9.86
N ARG A 842 35.94 -14.38 -9.12
CA ARG A 842 37.40 -14.29 -9.32
C ARG A 842 37.80 -14.69 -10.74
N ARG A 843 37.24 -15.79 -11.25
CA ARG A 843 37.56 -16.25 -12.62
C ARG A 843 37.14 -15.23 -13.70
N VAL A 844 36.03 -14.53 -13.51
CA VAL A 844 35.63 -13.41 -14.37
C VAL A 844 36.65 -12.28 -14.27
N GLN A 845 37.07 -11.91 -13.06
CA GLN A 845 38.04 -10.84 -12.85
C GLN A 845 39.42 -11.20 -13.48
N ASP A 846 39.89 -12.44 -13.29
CA ASP A 846 41.11 -12.93 -13.89
C ASP A 846 41.08 -12.85 -15.43
N GLU A 847 39.90 -13.19 -16.01
CA GLU A 847 39.72 -13.11 -17.47
C GLU A 847 39.73 -11.65 -17.94
N LEU A 848 39.02 -10.73 -17.24
CA LEU A 848 38.99 -9.30 -17.57
C LEU A 848 40.37 -8.65 -17.49
N ASP A 849 41.18 -9.03 -16.52
CA ASP A 849 42.55 -8.55 -16.34
C ASP A 849 43.52 -9.00 -17.48
N THR A 850 43.14 -9.99 -18.32
CA THR A 850 43.96 -10.42 -19.46
C THR A 850 43.84 -9.46 -20.65
N VAL A 851 42.76 -8.68 -20.77
CA VAL A 851 42.48 -7.85 -21.94
C VAL A 851 42.63 -6.34 -21.68
N ALA A 852 42.59 -5.90 -20.43
CA ALA A 852 42.75 -4.49 -20.08
C ALA A 852 43.42 -4.34 -18.70
N SER A 853 44.22 -3.28 -18.54
CA SER A 853 44.72 -2.91 -17.22
C SER A 853 43.60 -2.36 -16.34
N LYS A 854 43.76 -2.44 -15.01
CA LYS A 854 42.71 -2.00 -14.06
C LYS A 854 42.30 -0.51 -14.19
N ASN A 855 43.09 0.28 -14.87
CA ASN A 855 42.79 1.70 -15.16
C ASN A 855 42.05 1.89 -16.50
N GLU A 856 42.12 0.95 -17.42
CA GLU A 856 41.48 1.01 -18.73
C GLU A 856 40.07 0.44 -18.69
N PRO A 857 39.11 0.92 -19.50
CA PRO A 857 37.79 0.35 -19.59
C PRO A 857 37.78 -0.96 -20.40
N ILE A 858 36.82 -1.82 -20.10
CA ILE A 858 36.52 -2.97 -20.96
C ILE A 858 35.68 -2.48 -22.13
N LEU A 859 36.16 -2.76 -23.35
CA LEU A 859 35.55 -2.34 -24.61
C LEU A 859 34.82 -3.50 -25.29
N LEU A 860 33.97 -3.20 -26.27
CA LEU A 860 33.22 -4.23 -27.01
C LEU A 860 34.13 -5.11 -27.86
N GLU A 861 35.26 -4.61 -28.34
CA GLU A 861 36.25 -5.37 -29.08
C GLU A 861 36.92 -6.47 -28.24
N HIS A 862 36.97 -6.31 -26.91
CA HIS A 862 37.47 -7.33 -26.00
C HIS A 862 36.55 -8.54 -25.87
N LYS A 863 35.24 -8.38 -26.23
CA LYS A 863 34.22 -9.39 -26.03
C LYS A 863 34.58 -10.77 -26.53
N GLY A 864 35.16 -10.87 -27.76
CA GLY A 864 35.57 -12.13 -28.34
C GLY A 864 36.73 -12.84 -27.58
N HIS A 865 37.42 -12.14 -26.70
CA HIS A 865 38.50 -12.63 -25.85
C HIS A 865 38.08 -12.92 -24.40
N LEU A 866 36.80 -12.78 -24.09
CA LEU A 866 36.21 -12.90 -22.78
C LEU A 866 35.10 -13.98 -22.73
N PRO A 867 35.36 -15.22 -23.17
CA PRO A 867 34.32 -16.26 -23.31
C PRO A 867 33.68 -16.65 -21.99
N TYR A 868 34.39 -16.63 -20.84
CA TYR A 868 33.82 -16.96 -19.54
C TYR A 868 32.94 -15.83 -19.00
N THR A 869 33.30 -14.59 -19.24
CA THR A 869 32.47 -13.40 -18.90
C THR A 869 31.17 -13.42 -19.70
N GLU A 870 31.20 -13.72 -21.00
CA GLU A 870 29.99 -13.89 -21.82
C GLU A 870 29.13 -15.05 -21.33
N ALA A 871 29.76 -16.17 -21.00
CA ALA A 871 29.09 -17.35 -20.42
C ALA A 871 28.42 -17.03 -19.08
N THR A 872 29.07 -16.22 -18.22
CA THR A 872 28.52 -15.77 -16.95
C THR A 872 27.30 -14.90 -17.13
N ILE A 873 27.32 -13.93 -18.04
CA ILE A 873 26.15 -13.08 -18.34
C ILE A 873 24.98 -13.93 -18.87
N LEU A 874 25.27 -14.91 -19.73
CA LEU A 874 24.23 -15.78 -20.27
C LEU A 874 23.63 -16.71 -19.20
N GLU A 875 24.45 -17.19 -18.24
CA GLU A 875 23.98 -18.02 -17.14
C GLU A 875 23.10 -17.24 -16.14
N ILE A 876 23.45 -15.95 -15.84
CA ILE A 876 22.60 -15.05 -15.06
C ILE A 876 21.21 -14.96 -15.73
N GLN A 877 21.17 -14.76 -17.05
CA GLN A 877 19.92 -14.63 -17.81
C GLN A 877 19.14 -15.95 -17.89
N ARG A 878 19.83 -17.10 -17.92
CA ARG A 878 19.18 -18.42 -17.90
C ARG A 878 18.53 -18.69 -16.53
N LEU A 879 19.29 -18.57 -15.48
CA LEU A 879 18.85 -18.98 -14.15
C LEU A 879 17.78 -18.04 -13.60
N ASN A 880 17.84 -16.75 -13.94
CA ASN A 880 16.85 -15.78 -13.50
C ASN A 880 16.31 -14.92 -14.66
N PRO A 881 15.43 -15.47 -15.52
CA PRO A 881 14.82 -14.70 -16.59
C PRO A 881 13.97 -13.56 -16.02
N ILE A 882 14.30 -12.32 -16.40
CA ILE A 882 13.64 -11.11 -15.85
C ILE A 882 12.15 -11.09 -16.14
N VAL A 883 11.69 -11.65 -17.25
CA VAL A 883 10.25 -11.78 -17.61
C VAL A 883 9.90 -13.27 -17.70
N PRO A 884 9.69 -13.97 -16.56
CA PRO A 884 9.65 -15.42 -16.51
C PRO A 884 8.50 -16.07 -17.30
N LEU A 885 7.41 -15.33 -17.54
CA LEU A 885 6.27 -15.77 -18.34
C LEU A 885 6.17 -15.05 -19.72
N GLY A 886 7.21 -14.28 -20.09
CA GLY A 886 7.17 -13.45 -21.28
C GLY A 886 6.08 -12.39 -21.24
N VAL A 887 5.85 -11.72 -22.37
CA VAL A 887 4.69 -10.83 -22.55
C VAL A 887 3.56 -11.64 -23.18
N LEU A 888 2.36 -11.56 -22.61
CA LEU A 888 1.20 -12.33 -23.07
C LEU A 888 0.87 -12.08 -24.56
N HIS A 889 0.62 -13.17 -25.30
CA HIS A 889 0.09 -13.13 -26.65
C HIS A 889 -1.40 -13.50 -26.65
N ARG A 890 -2.02 -13.31 -27.80
CA ARG A 890 -3.39 -13.75 -28.08
C ARG A 890 -3.46 -14.31 -29.51
N SER A 891 -4.18 -15.42 -29.68
CA SER A 891 -4.52 -15.88 -30.99
C SER A 891 -5.54 -14.94 -31.64
N MET A 892 -5.22 -14.40 -32.81
CA MET A 892 -6.12 -13.55 -33.58
C MET A 892 -7.15 -14.40 -34.37
N GLU A 893 -6.69 -15.56 -34.86
CA GLU A 893 -7.49 -16.52 -35.57
C GLU A 893 -7.33 -17.92 -34.96
N PRO A 894 -8.25 -18.86 -35.27
CA PRO A 894 -8.07 -20.26 -34.87
C PRO A 894 -6.82 -20.86 -35.52
N THR A 895 -5.98 -21.50 -34.73
CA THR A 895 -4.76 -22.15 -35.22
C THR A 895 -4.56 -23.54 -34.67
N ASN A 896 -3.71 -24.34 -35.30
CA ASN A 896 -3.37 -25.71 -34.88
C ASN A 896 -1.89 -25.75 -34.44
N ILE A 897 -1.68 -26.16 -33.18
CA ILE A 897 -0.32 -26.29 -32.62
C ILE A 897 -0.23 -27.71 -32.04
N ASN A 898 0.70 -28.48 -32.55
CA ASN A 898 0.96 -29.85 -32.08
C ASN A 898 -0.30 -30.77 -32.00
N GLY A 899 -1.19 -30.65 -32.98
CA GLY A 899 -2.44 -31.45 -33.05
C GLY A 899 -3.60 -30.88 -32.23
N TYR A 900 -3.36 -29.85 -31.41
CA TYR A 900 -4.40 -29.16 -30.67
C TYR A 900 -4.96 -27.97 -31.44
N ARG A 901 -6.27 -27.85 -31.49
CA ARG A 901 -6.95 -26.68 -32.05
C ARG A 901 -7.06 -25.58 -30.99
N ILE A 902 -6.40 -24.46 -31.24
CA ILE A 902 -6.44 -23.26 -30.39
C ILE A 902 -7.47 -22.29 -31.00
N PRO A 903 -8.56 -21.96 -30.30
CA PRO A 903 -9.56 -21.00 -30.77
C PRO A 903 -8.99 -19.59 -30.92
N ALA A 904 -9.63 -18.74 -31.72
CA ALA A 904 -9.38 -17.31 -31.70
C ALA A 904 -9.61 -16.71 -30.29
N ASN A 905 -8.98 -15.60 -29.98
CA ASN A 905 -9.03 -14.90 -28.69
C ASN A 905 -8.52 -15.73 -27.48
N THR A 906 -7.73 -16.77 -27.72
CA THR A 906 -7.06 -17.53 -26.65
C THR A 906 -5.80 -16.80 -26.20
N LEU A 907 -5.60 -16.62 -24.89
CA LEU A 907 -4.35 -16.11 -24.32
C LEU A 907 -3.24 -17.15 -24.49
N LEU A 908 -2.06 -16.73 -24.90
CA LEU A 908 -0.91 -17.60 -25.09
C LEU A 908 0.22 -17.11 -24.19
N MET A 909 0.73 -18.00 -23.35
CA MET A 909 1.72 -17.71 -22.33
C MET A 909 2.98 -18.54 -22.58
N SER A 910 4.13 -17.90 -22.64
CA SER A 910 5.43 -18.59 -22.64
C SER A 910 5.89 -18.79 -21.18
N ASN A 911 6.18 -20.02 -20.78
CA ASN A 911 6.85 -20.27 -19.51
C ASN A 911 8.35 -20.36 -19.74
N ILE A 912 9.00 -19.22 -19.91
CA ILE A 912 10.45 -19.09 -20.15
C ILE A 912 11.22 -19.73 -19.00
N TYR A 913 10.77 -19.49 -17.75
CA TYR A 913 11.40 -20.05 -16.58
C TYR A 913 11.43 -21.59 -16.63
N ALA A 914 10.34 -22.24 -17.01
CA ALA A 914 10.31 -23.70 -17.12
C ALA A 914 11.27 -24.24 -18.20
N ILE A 915 11.41 -23.54 -19.33
CA ILE A 915 12.34 -23.94 -20.41
C ILE A 915 13.80 -23.78 -19.94
N HIS A 916 14.09 -22.70 -19.21
CA HIS A 916 15.41 -22.46 -18.66
C HIS A 916 15.80 -23.40 -17.50
N HIS A 917 14.82 -24.10 -16.90
CA HIS A 917 15.02 -25.06 -15.82
C HIS A 917 14.62 -26.51 -16.20
N ASP A 918 14.44 -26.80 -17.50
CA ASP A 918 14.11 -28.14 -17.95
C ASP A 918 15.35 -29.08 -17.83
N PRO A 919 15.29 -30.13 -16.99
CA PRO A 919 16.42 -31.08 -16.84
C PRO A 919 16.73 -31.87 -18.13
N LYS A 920 15.86 -31.86 -19.13
CA LYS A 920 16.15 -32.43 -20.45
C LYS A 920 17.10 -31.56 -21.29
N LEU A 921 17.12 -30.26 -21.02
CA LEU A 921 17.94 -29.27 -21.74
C LEU A 921 19.19 -28.90 -20.95
N TRP A 922 19.12 -28.97 -19.61
CA TRP A 922 20.16 -28.46 -18.71
C TRP A 922 20.52 -29.51 -17.68
N ASN A 923 21.79 -29.85 -17.59
CA ASN A 923 22.33 -30.67 -16.51
C ASN A 923 22.39 -29.82 -15.24
N ASP A 924 21.81 -30.27 -14.13
CA ASP A 924 21.67 -29.52 -12.87
C ASP A 924 21.14 -28.08 -13.11
N PRO A 925 19.85 -27.94 -13.49
CA PRO A 925 19.30 -26.67 -13.94
C PRO A 925 19.27 -25.58 -12.86
N GLU A 926 19.33 -25.95 -11.58
CA GLU A 926 19.31 -25.00 -10.44
C GLU A 926 20.73 -24.49 -10.09
N ALA A 927 21.79 -25.11 -10.59
CA ALA A 927 23.16 -24.68 -10.33
C ALA A 927 23.54 -23.48 -11.20
N PHE A 928 24.23 -22.50 -10.60
CA PHE A 928 24.87 -21.40 -11.33
C PHE A 928 26.22 -21.86 -11.88
N ASP A 929 26.25 -22.26 -13.13
CA ASP A 929 27.43 -22.79 -13.80
C ASP A 929 27.65 -22.18 -15.18
N PRO A 930 28.43 -21.09 -15.29
CA PRO A 930 28.78 -20.49 -16.58
C PRO A 930 29.50 -21.45 -17.56
N SER A 931 30.20 -22.49 -17.08
CA SER A 931 30.99 -23.39 -17.92
C SER A 931 30.12 -24.18 -18.89
N ARG A 932 28.79 -24.30 -18.64
CA ARG A 932 27.84 -24.92 -19.57
C ARG A 932 27.76 -24.24 -20.94
N PHE A 933 28.23 -22.99 -21.05
CA PHE A 933 28.26 -22.20 -22.28
C PHE A 933 29.66 -22.10 -22.88
N LEU A 934 30.58 -22.98 -22.50
CA LEU A 934 31.88 -23.11 -23.11
C LEU A 934 31.97 -24.42 -23.88
N ASP A 935 32.59 -24.38 -25.06
CA ASP A 935 32.92 -25.59 -25.80
C ASP A 935 34.19 -26.28 -25.22
N ASN A 936 34.54 -27.45 -25.73
CA ASN A 936 35.70 -28.19 -25.29
C ASN A 936 37.04 -27.44 -25.48
N SER A 937 37.07 -26.38 -26.29
CA SER A 937 38.21 -25.50 -26.50
C SER A 937 38.20 -24.25 -25.62
N GLY A 938 37.21 -24.12 -24.71
CA GLY A 938 37.02 -22.98 -23.82
C GLY A 938 36.39 -21.75 -24.51
N ARG A 939 35.89 -21.86 -25.75
CA ARG A 939 35.23 -20.75 -26.45
C ARG A 939 33.75 -20.68 -26.09
N PHE A 940 33.23 -19.45 -26.08
CA PHE A 940 31.79 -19.21 -25.80
C PHE A 940 30.91 -19.86 -26.88
N ASN A 941 29.92 -20.62 -26.43
CA ASN A 941 28.94 -21.29 -27.25
C ASN A 941 27.51 -20.98 -26.76
N ARG A 942 26.86 -20.03 -27.41
CA ARG A 942 25.49 -19.59 -27.03
C ARG A 942 24.46 -20.70 -27.30
N SER A 943 23.78 -21.15 -26.26
CA SER A 943 22.66 -22.10 -26.42
C SER A 943 21.40 -21.43 -26.99
N PRO A 944 20.73 -22.04 -28.00
CA PRO A 944 19.47 -21.51 -28.54
C PRO A 944 18.31 -21.63 -27.53
N HIS A 945 18.48 -22.39 -26.45
CA HIS A 945 17.45 -22.61 -25.44
C HIS A 945 17.40 -21.53 -24.36
N VAL A 946 18.37 -20.60 -24.33
CA VAL A 946 18.31 -19.40 -23.47
C VAL A 946 17.52 -18.33 -24.22
N ILE A 947 16.24 -18.20 -23.86
CA ILE A 947 15.22 -17.42 -24.59
C ILE A 947 14.63 -16.26 -23.78
N GLN A 948 15.43 -15.64 -22.93
CA GLN A 948 15.00 -14.50 -22.09
C GLN A 948 14.46 -13.31 -22.91
N PHE A 949 14.85 -13.20 -24.20
CA PHE A 949 14.32 -12.21 -25.14
C PHE A 949 13.11 -12.72 -25.95
N SER A 950 12.51 -13.85 -25.53
CA SER A 950 11.44 -14.54 -26.26
C SER A 950 11.88 -15.06 -27.63
N VAL A 951 10.95 -15.66 -28.37
CA VAL A 951 11.18 -16.24 -29.72
C VAL A 951 10.05 -15.85 -30.67
N GLY A 952 10.29 -16.00 -31.97
CA GLY A 952 9.28 -15.77 -32.99
C GLY A 952 9.11 -14.31 -33.38
N LYS A 953 7.93 -13.97 -33.93
CA LYS A 953 7.70 -12.65 -34.54
C LYS A 953 7.74 -11.47 -33.58
N ARG A 954 7.42 -11.69 -32.32
CA ARG A 954 7.45 -10.70 -31.24
C ARG A 954 8.67 -10.81 -30.32
N ALA A 955 9.75 -11.48 -30.76
CA ALA A 955 11.01 -11.47 -30.03
C ALA A 955 11.46 -10.03 -29.74
N CYS A 956 12.17 -9.82 -28.65
CA CYS A 956 12.61 -8.50 -28.19
C CYS A 956 13.32 -7.71 -29.28
N LEU A 957 12.89 -6.47 -29.52
CA LEU A 957 13.52 -5.60 -30.50
C LEU A 957 14.83 -4.96 -29.97
N GLY A 958 14.97 -4.88 -28.64
CA GLY A 958 16.13 -4.31 -27.94
C GLY A 958 17.20 -5.33 -27.54
N GLU A 959 17.15 -6.60 -28.00
CA GLU A 959 18.10 -7.66 -27.61
C GLU A 959 19.56 -7.25 -27.79
N SER A 960 19.91 -6.70 -28.96
CA SER A 960 21.29 -6.30 -29.26
C SER A 960 21.80 -5.17 -28.36
N LEU A 961 20.91 -4.19 -28.04
CA LEU A 961 21.25 -3.09 -27.14
C LEU A 961 21.44 -3.62 -25.71
N ALA A 962 20.50 -4.40 -25.22
CA ALA A 962 20.55 -4.97 -23.88
C ALA A 962 21.80 -5.84 -23.66
N LEU A 963 22.18 -6.66 -24.65
CA LEU A 963 23.41 -7.47 -24.57
C LEU A 963 24.70 -6.61 -24.57
N MET A 964 24.70 -5.48 -25.27
CA MET A 964 25.80 -4.53 -25.25
C MET A 964 25.89 -3.80 -23.89
N GLU A 965 24.76 -3.32 -23.37
CA GLU A 965 24.67 -2.68 -22.05
C GLU A 965 25.11 -3.64 -20.94
N LEU A 966 24.57 -4.86 -20.94
CA LEU A 966 24.93 -5.88 -19.96
C LEU A 966 26.43 -6.16 -19.99
N PHE A 967 27.02 -6.35 -21.19
CA PHE A 967 28.43 -6.64 -21.28
C PHE A 967 29.27 -5.46 -20.80
N LEU A 968 29.07 -4.26 -21.34
CA LEU A 968 29.93 -3.11 -21.06
C LEU A 968 29.77 -2.62 -19.62
N VAL A 969 28.54 -2.49 -19.11
CA VAL A 969 28.32 -1.96 -17.76
C VAL A 969 28.75 -2.99 -16.71
N PHE A 970 28.31 -4.25 -16.83
CA PHE A 970 28.59 -5.29 -15.85
C PHE A 970 30.08 -5.63 -15.81
N ALA A 971 30.73 -5.85 -16.95
CA ALA A 971 32.17 -6.14 -17.02
C ALA A 971 33.00 -5.00 -16.40
N ASN A 972 32.67 -3.73 -16.68
CA ASN A 972 33.41 -2.59 -16.13
C ASN A 972 33.22 -2.47 -14.60
N ILE A 973 32.03 -2.81 -14.04
CA ILE A 973 31.85 -2.88 -12.58
C ILE A 973 32.76 -3.97 -11.99
N LEU A 974 32.70 -5.19 -12.53
CA LEU A 974 33.48 -6.33 -12.01
C LEU A 974 34.99 -6.14 -12.19
N HIS A 975 35.43 -5.45 -13.24
CA HIS A 975 36.84 -5.15 -13.49
C HIS A 975 37.42 -4.13 -12.49
N LYS A 976 36.61 -3.16 -12.06
CA LYS A 976 37.04 -2.04 -11.19
C LYS A 976 36.86 -2.28 -9.69
N PHE A 977 35.99 -3.20 -9.28
CA PHE A 977 35.64 -3.37 -7.88
C PHE A 977 35.72 -4.84 -7.41
N ASP A 978 36.22 -5.00 -6.20
CA ASP A 978 35.87 -6.14 -5.36
C ASP A 978 34.54 -5.83 -4.67
N ILE A 979 33.64 -6.83 -4.64
CA ILE A 979 32.26 -6.65 -4.16
C ILE A 979 32.04 -7.62 -2.99
N ALA A 980 31.60 -7.08 -1.86
CA ALA A 980 31.35 -7.84 -0.65
C ALA A 980 29.97 -7.55 -0.07
N VAL A 981 29.50 -8.49 0.75
CA VAL A 981 28.27 -8.32 1.55
C VAL A 981 28.66 -7.67 2.88
N PRO A 982 27.94 -6.63 3.35
CA PRO A 982 28.18 -6.04 4.67
C PRO A 982 28.07 -7.08 5.79
N GLU A 983 28.93 -6.98 6.81
CA GLU A 983 28.95 -7.91 7.95
C GLU A 983 27.57 -7.96 8.63
N GLY A 984 27.09 -9.18 8.93
CA GLY A 984 25.77 -9.41 9.54
C GLY A 984 24.57 -9.30 8.57
N SER A 985 24.80 -9.00 7.28
CA SER A 985 23.75 -8.97 6.27
C SER A 985 23.70 -10.28 5.48
N HIS A 986 22.47 -10.69 5.11
CA HIS A 986 22.26 -11.82 4.19
C HIS A 986 21.60 -11.28 2.93
N VAL A 987 22.25 -11.48 1.79
CA VAL A 987 21.71 -11.17 0.46
C VAL A 987 21.51 -12.47 -0.31
N SER A 988 20.46 -12.54 -1.12
CA SER A 988 20.25 -13.68 -2.01
C SER A 988 19.46 -13.27 -3.25
N TRP A 989 19.90 -13.77 -4.43
CA TRP A 989 19.16 -13.62 -5.67
C TRP A 989 17.78 -14.28 -5.63
N LYS A 990 17.53 -15.22 -4.69
CA LYS A 990 16.22 -15.88 -4.48
C LYS A 990 15.23 -14.96 -3.75
N ASN A 991 15.71 -13.91 -3.12
CA ASN A 991 14.85 -12.92 -2.46
C ASN A 991 14.33 -11.91 -3.51
N VAL A 992 13.27 -12.29 -4.20
CA VAL A 992 12.76 -11.64 -5.40
C VAL A 992 11.27 -11.30 -5.30
N THR A 993 10.92 -10.12 -5.80
CA THR A 993 9.52 -9.76 -6.09
C THR A 993 9.27 -9.92 -7.58
N VAL A 994 8.26 -10.69 -7.95
CA VAL A 994 7.86 -10.93 -9.36
C VAL A 994 6.52 -10.27 -9.64
N ASN A 995 6.55 -9.24 -10.47
CA ASN A 995 5.36 -8.58 -11.06
C ASN A 995 5.28 -8.93 -12.56
N ILE A 996 5.41 -7.95 -13.46
CA ILE A 996 5.70 -8.22 -14.87
C ILE A 996 7.14 -8.69 -15.02
N THR A 997 8.06 -7.99 -14.32
CA THR A 997 9.48 -8.30 -14.24
C THR A 997 9.83 -8.89 -12.87
N ALA A 998 10.86 -9.71 -12.82
CA ALA A 998 11.51 -10.12 -11.59
C ALA A 998 12.43 -8.98 -11.13
N MET A 999 12.35 -8.60 -9.87
CA MET A 999 13.14 -7.54 -9.26
C MET A 999 13.74 -8.07 -7.96
N PRO A 1000 15.05 -7.84 -7.69
CA PRO A 1000 15.60 -8.15 -6.39
C PRO A 1000 14.98 -7.26 -5.32
N ASN A 1001 14.73 -7.80 -4.14
CA ASN A 1001 14.34 -6.98 -2.98
C ASN A 1001 15.53 -6.08 -2.59
N PRO A 1002 15.32 -4.94 -1.92
CA PRO A 1002 16.39 -4.03 -1.55
C PRO A 1002 17.54 -4.73 -0.82
N PHE A 1003 18.79 -4.47 -1.22
CA PHE A 1003 20.00 -5.03 -0.65
C PHE A 1003 21.12 -4.01 -0.67
N ARG A 1004 22.15 -4.22 0.16
CA ARG A 1004 23.35 -3.37 0.18
C ARG A 1004 24.59 -4.20 -0.08
N LEU A 1005 25.54 -3.64 -0.82
CA LEU A 1005 26.85 -4.20 -1.11
C LEU A 1005 27.94 -3.18 -0.80
N ILE A 1006 29.14 -3.67 -0.56
CA ILE A 1006 30.37 -2.89 -0.37
C ILE A 1006 31.15 -3.00 -1.70
N PHE A 1007 31.54 -1.86 -2.25
CA PHE A 1007 32.34 -1.75 -3.48
C PHE A 1007 33.73 -1.20 -3.13
N GLU A 1008 34.72 -2.05 -3.13
CA GLU A 1008 36.11 -1.68 -2.89
C GLU A 1008 36.86 -1.61 -4.20
N ARG A 1009 37.51 -0.46 -4.47
CA ARG A 1009 38.21 -0.27 -5.73
C ARG A 1009 39.44 -1.18 -5.80
N ARG A 1010 39.58 -1.99 -6.87
CA ARG A 1010 40.73 -2.83 -7.12
C ARG A 1010 41.93 -1.92 -7.52
N THR A 1011 43.09 -2.18 -6.89
CA THR A 1011 44.36 -1.46 -7.11
C THR A 1011 45.31 -2.21 -8.07
#